data_f1d9689a2541a1c7415f4d9e8bbfaa27
#
_entry.id   f1d9689a2541a1c7415f4d9e8bbfaa27
#
_cell.length_a   1.000
_cell.length_b   1.000
_cell.length_c   1.000
_cell.angle_alpha   90.00
_cell.angle_beta   90.00
_cell.angle_gamma   90.00
#
_symmetry.space_group_name_H-M   'P 1'
#
loop_
_entity.id
_entity.type
_entity.pdbx_description
1 polymer ?
#
loop_
_entity_poly.entity_id
_entity_poly.type
_entity_poly.pdbx_seq_one_letter_code
_entity_poly.pdbx_strand_id
1 'polypeptide(L)'
;MARERIRSRIDRRNFLTGVAVAGAAGTATTIMPQGAAASATTAPLTDPAARPSALPPTAKMAAAETGTPQEIKRDNGTPGSDFMVDVIKTLDIKYLPCNPASSFRALHESLIDYGGNKSPEFLTCLHEESAVGMAHGYFKAAGKPLLTLCHGTVGLQHAAMGIYNAWCDRVPVLVVGGNDLDAAHRPPGVPTFHSAQDINALVRDFTKWDDTPVSAQHFAQSFVRMYKIATTPPYGPVMMSLDAGLQQEPIRENGEKLYIPRFVPSSPPQGDSGAVKEAARLLANAERPVIVVDRAARTPNGIKLLVELAEALQAPVVDQGGRMNFPKTHYLNRPPNVIGQADVIIGMELSDFWGVVNGFIDNGDHGIGFNESKIKAGTKLISINSVELITKSNYQDFQRFQVVDVSMPADAEATLPALIEAVKAAIPNDRKAAIAQRGEAIRKAYTDGRANVRRNAAIAWDASPVSTARLVMELWAQIKDLDWSLVASEGNVSFWPNRLWPMEQHHHWLGRSGGYGVGYGAPASVGAALANRDLGRFSVSIQSDGDLMYAPGVLWTAARHKIPLLAVMHNNRGYHQEVMHVQRLANFRNRVVNLGNDMSPLGTSIENPDIEYHKLAESMGWWAKGPIKDPADLAPAIRQAVAVVKSGQPALLNVWTQPR
;
A
#
# COMPACT_ATOMS: atom_id res chain seq x y z
N MET A 1 18.11 52.84 42.64
CA MET A 1 19.35 52.12 42.25
C MET A 1 19.07 51.34 40.99
N ALA A 2 19.52 51.93 39.88
CA ALA A 2 19.30 51.38 38.54
C ALA A 2 20.37 50.34 38.24
N ARG A 3 19.98 49.14 37.76
CA ARG A 3 20.89 48.15 37.17
C ARG A 3 20.92 48.36 35.65
N GLU A 4 22.02 48.90 35.15
CA GLU A 4 22.35 48.96 33.74
C GLU A 4 22.50 47.52 33.20
N ARG A 5 21.75 47.21 32.17
CA ARG A 5 21.97 46.02 31.33
C ARG A 5 22.91 46.39 30.16
N ILE A 6 24.14 45.92 30.23
CA ILE A 6 25.07 45.98 29.10
C ILE A 6 24.58 44.92 28.09
N ARG A 7 24.05 45.37 26.95
CA ARG A 7 23.82 44.53 25.77
C ARG A 7 25.06 44.60 24.88
N SER A 8 25.93 43.62 24.95
CA SER A 8 26.98 43.44 23.94
C SER A 8 26.34 42.87 22.66
N ARG A 9 26.26 43.67 21.61
CA ARG A 9 26.00 43.22 20.24
C ARG A 9 27.27 42.56 19.72
N ILE A 10 27.28 41.22 19.63
CA ILE A 10 28.32 40.49 18.89
C ILE A 10 27.99 40.62 17.39
N ASP A 11 28.80 41.39 16.69
CA ASP A 11 28.71 41.56 15.23
C ASP A 11 29.19 40.25 14.56
N ARG A 12 28.37 39.68 13.69
CA ARG A 12 28.67 38.45 12.94
C ARG A 12 29.99 38.51 12.14
N ARG A 13 30.40 39.69 11.71
CA ARG A 13 31.68 39.89 11.01
C ARG A 13 32.88 39.67 11.94
N ASN A 14 32.82 40.16 13.17
CA ASN A 14 33.90 40.02 14.13
C ASN A 14 33.99 38.58 14.70
N PHE A 15 32.89 37.82 14.73
CA PHE A 15 32.92 36.43 15.10
C PHE A 15 33.69 35.57 14.07
N LEU A 16 33.44 35.80 12.77
CA LEU A 16 34.13 35.05 11.71
C LEU A 16 35.61 35.39 11.60
N THR A 17 36.00 36.60 11.91
CA THR A 17 37.44 37.03 11.91
C THR A 17 38.17 36.49 13.13
N GLY A 18 37.53 36.36 14.27
CA GLY A 18 38.10 35.80 15.50
C GLY A 18 38.42 34.31 15.41
N VAL A 19 37.58 33.53 14.70
CA VAL A 19 37.81 32.08 14.46
C VAL A 19 38.97 31.84 13.48
N ALA A 20 39.19 32.75 12.53
CA ALA A 20 40.31 32.61 11.58
C ALA A 20 41.68 32.90 12.21
N VAL A 21 41.76 33.71 13.28
CA VAL A 21 43.03 34.07 13.95
C VAL A 21 43.41 33.05 15.03
N ALA A 22 42.48 32.38 15.64
CA ALA A 22 42.77 31.35 16.66
C ALA A 22 43.36 30.04 16.12
N GLY A 23 43.30 29.81 14.81
CA GLY A 23 43.89 28.64 14.14
C GLY A 23 45.37 28.75 13.71
N ALA A 24 45.97 29.90 13.88
CA ALA A 24 47.33 30.16 13.31
C ALA A 24 48.48 30.17 14.30
N ALA A 25 48.29 29.87 15.59
CA ALA A 25 49.37 29.92 16.59
C ALA A 25 49.63 28.52 17.19
N GLY A 26 50.07 27.61 16.36
CA GLY A 26 50.61 26.31 16.78
C GLY A 26 51.94 26.06 16.03
N THR A 27 53.07 26.33 16.68
CA THR A 27 54.41 26.08 16.15
C THR A 27 54.63 24.57 15.97
N ALA A 28 54.63 24.14 14.70
CA ALA A 28 55.08 22.79 14.35
C ALA A 28 56.51 22.87 13.84
N THR A 29 57.44 22.28 14.59
CA THR A 29 58.78 21.98 14.15
C THR A 29 58.76 20.89 13.09
N THR A 30 59.12 21.27 11.87
CA THR A 30 59.20 20.43 10.69
C THR A 30 60.42 19.52 10.74
N ILE A 31 60.24 18.21 10.71
CA ILE A 31 61.19 17.26 10.15
C ILE A 31 60.64 16.80 8.82
N MET A 32 61.27 17.27 7.74
CA MET A 32 60.96 16.84 6.37
C MET A 32 61.71 15.56 6.03
N PRO A 33 61.10 14.51 5.51
CA PRO A 33 61.77 13.54 4.68
C PRO A 33 61.86 14.09 3.27
N GLN A 34 63.06 14.22 2.71
CA GLN A 34 63.31 14.48 1.30
C GLN A 34 62.84 13.30 0.47
N GLY A 35 61.83 13.52 -0.34
CA GLY A 35 61.35 12.55 -1.33
C GLY A 35 60.57 13.29 -2.40
N ALA A 36 61.22 13.49 -3.56
CA ALA A 36 60.71 13.84 -4.88
C ALA A 36 59.51 14.81 -4.95
N ALA A 37 59.79 16.11 -4.95
CA ALA A 37 58.84 17.09 -5.42
C ALA A 37 58.67 16.93 -6.92
N ALA A 38 57.56 16.34 -7.37
CA ALA A 38 57.11 16.57 -8.73
C ALA A 38 56.71 18.04 -8.86
N SER A 39 57.54 18.84 -9.54
CA SER A 39 57.22 20.20 -9.94
C SER A 39 56.02 20.14 -10.86
N ALA A 40 54.84 20.34 -10.33
CA ALA A 40 53.69 20.73 -11.16
C ALA A 40 53.96 22.16 -11.67
N THR A 41 54.51 22.29 -12.87
CA THR A 41 54.52 23.55 -13.61
C THR A 41 53.08 23.88 -13.97
N THR A 42 52.45 24.68 -13.13
CA THR A 42 51.15 25.28 -13.47
C THR A 42 51.38 26.34 -14.54
N ALA A 43 51.17 25.99 -15.80
CA ALA A 43 51.00 26.99 -16.84
C ALA A 43 49.83 27.91 -16.42
N PRO A 44 49.98 29.24 -16.61
CA PRO A 44 48.88 30.14 -16.28
C PRO A 44 47.66 29.80 -17.16
N LEU A 45 46.57 29.36 -16.54
CA LEU A 45 45.31 29.17 -17.23
C LEU A 45 44.79 30.54 -17.65
N THR A 46 44.87 30.83 -18.93
CA THR A 46 44.46 32.13 -19.53
C THR A 46 42.94 32.22 -19.72
N ASP A 47 42.24 31.10 -19.67
CA ASP A 47 40.79 31.03 -19.75
C ASP A 47 40.19 30.79 -18.36
N PRO A 48 39.37 31.72 -17.82
CA PRO A 48 38.68 31.51 -16.55
C PRO A 48 37.75 30.27 -16.53
N ALA A 49 37.22 29.85 -17.69
CA ALA A 49 36.38 28.66 -17.82
C ALA A 49 37.18 27.34 -17.71
N ALA A 50 38.50 27.39 -17.93
CA ALA A 50 39.38 26.24 -17.82
C ALA A 50 39.95 26.01 -16.41
N ARG A 51 39.60 26.87 -15.44
CA ARG A 51 40.07 26.73 -14.07
C ARG A 51 39.25 25.62 -13.37
N PRO A 52 39.89 24.64 -12.69
CA PRO A 52 39.17 23.72 -11.87
C PRO A 52 38.42 24.47 -10.77
N SER A 53 37.14 24.13 -10.55
CA SER A 53 36.28 24.73 -9.54
C SER A 53 36.68 24.37 -8.10
N ALA A 54 37.51 23.34 -7.92
CA ALA A 54 38.02 22.91 -6.65
C ALA A 54 39.52 22.62 -6.71
N LEU A 55 40.22 22.83 -5.60
CA LEU A 55 41.61 22.42 -5.43
C LEU A 55 41.65 20.94 -5.05
N PRO A 56 42.67 20.18 -5.50
CA PRO A 56 42.86 18.81 -5.02
C PRO A 56 43.08 18.79 -3.51
N PRO A 57 42.71 17.70 -2.83
CA PRO A 57 42.96 17.55 -1.39
C PRO A 57 44.46 17.68 -1.10
N THR A 58 44.78 18.23 0.05
CA THR A 58 46.18 18.35 0.48
C THR A 58 46.77 16.94 0.66
N ALA A 59 48.09 16.82 0.53
CA ALA A 59 48.79 15.57 0.74
C ALA A 59 48.47 14.93 2.13
N LYS A 60 48.23 15.77 3.16
CA LYS A 60 47.79 15.33 4.47
C LYS A 60 46.41 14.71 4.47
N MET A 61 45.47 15.29 3.73
CA MET A 61 44.09 14.72 3.59
C MET A 61 44.14 13.41 2.81
N ALA A 62 44.87 13.38 1.68
CA ALA A 62 45.01 12.16 0.89
C ALA A 62 45.72 11.04 1.67
N ALA A 63 46.71 11.35 2.49
CA ALA A 63 47.37 10.38 3.36
C ALA A 63 46.43 9.85 4.47
N ALA A 64 45.52 10.69 4.99
CA ALA A 64 44.54 10.26 5.99
C ALA A 64 43.52 9.30 5.40
N GLU A 65 43.12 9.51 4.11
CA GLU A 65 42.20 8.61 3.42
C GLU A 65 42.81 7.27 3.00
N THR A 66 44.14 7.26 2.74
CA THR A 66 44.87 6.06 2.33
C THR A 66 45.62 5.38 3.47
N GLY A 67 45.55 5.94 4.67
CA GLY A 67 46.18 5.38 5.89
C GLY A 67 45.60 4.01 6.25
N THR A 68 46.42 3.17 6.88
CA THR A 68 45.93 1.88 7.42
C THR A 68 44.84 2.16 8.44
N PRO A 69 43.62 1.59 8.28
CA PRO A 69 42.58 1.72 9.30
C PRO A 69 43.07 1.26 10.66
N GLN A 70 42.58 1.88 11.74
CA GLN A 70 42.83 1.38 13.06
C GLN A 70 42.35 -0.07 13.18
N GLU A 71 43.10 -0.92 13.85
CA GLU A 71 42.68 -2.30 14.09
C GLU A 71 41.37 -2.30 14.88
N ILE A 72 40.33 -2.84 14.29
CA ILE A 72 39.01 -2.94 14.91
C ILE A 72 39.06 -4.12 15.86
N LYS A 73 38.80 -3.89 17.14
CA LYS A 73 38.65 -4.94 18.13
C LYS A 73 37.46 -5.82 17.71
N ARG A 74 37.74 -7.07 17.36
CA ARG A 74 36.72 -8.04 17.00
C ARG A 74 35.97 -8.49 18.24
N ASP A 75 34.65 -8.50 18.17
CA ASP A 75 33.79 -9.20 19.12
C ASP A 75 33.59 -10.63 18.62
N ASN A 76 33.85 -11.61 19.45
CA ASN A 76 33.68 -13.03 19.10
C ASN A 76 32.37 -13.62 19.68
N GLY A 77 31.49 -12.80 20.24
CA GLY A 77 30.19 -13.21 20.74
C GLY A 77 29.17 -13.39 19.61
N THR A 78 28.14 -14.19 19.84
CA THR A 78 26.98 -14.28 18.92
C THR A 78 26.09 -13.07 19.16
N PRO A 79 25.92 -12.16 18.20
CA PRO A 79 25.07 -10.97 18.39
C PRO A 79 23.59 -11.35 18.46
N GLY A 80 22.82 -10.51 19.16
CA GLY A 80 21.36 -10.71 19.24
C GLY A 80 20.68 -10.82 17.90
N SER A 81 21.18 -10.09 16.89
CA SER A 81 20.64 -10.08 15.54
C SER A 81 20.73 -11.43 14.81
N ASP A 82 21.74 -12.27 15.07
CA ASP A 82 21.82 -13.62 14.50
C ASP A 82 20.66 -14.49 14.99
N PHE A 83 20.40 -14.47 16.28
CA PHE A 83 19.24 -15.17 16.84
C PHE A 83 17.90 -14.60 16.32
N MET A 84 17.83 -13.29 16.11
CA MET A 84 16.64 -12.67 15.49
C MET A 84 16.41 -13.20 14.08
N VAL A 85 17.47 -13.40 13.29
CA VAL A 85 17.37 -14.02 11.96
C VAL A 85 16.87 -15.45 12.05
N ASP A 86 17.35 -16.24 13.02
CA ASP A 86 16.85 -17.60 13.24
C ASP A 86 15.34 -17.61 13.54
N VAL A 87 14.86 -16.69 14.38
CA VAL A 87 13.43 -16.52 14.67
C VAL A 87 12.64 -16.20 13.38
N ILE A 88 13.10 -15.21 12.63
CA ILE A 88 12.43 -14.76 11.39
C ILE A 88 12.29 -15.91 10.39
N LYS A 89 13.36 -16.73 10.24
CA LYS A 89 13.37 -17.87 9.32
C LYS A 89 12.37 -18.97 9.67
N THR A 90 11.87 -19.04 10.90
CA THR A 90 10.85 -20.03 11.28
C THR A 90 9.45 -19.72 10.73
N LEU A 91 9.22 -18.51 10.21
CA LEU A 91 7.89 -18.00 9.86
C LEU A 91 7.60 -17.96 8.35
N ASP A 92 8.45 -18.58 7.51
CA ASP A 92 8.29 -18.63 6.04
C ASP A 92 8.05 -17.26 5.39
N ILE A 93 8.78 -16.23 5.86
CA ILE A 93 8.78 -14.90 5.27
C ILE A 93 9.77 -14.91 4.10
N LYS A 94 9.26 -14.74 2.87
CA LYS A 94 10.08 -14.94 1.66
C LYS A 94 10.92 -13.72 1.30
N TYR A 95 10.38 -12.53 1.45
CA TYR A 95 11.00 -11.26 1.06
C TYR A 95 10.91 -10.22 2.17
N LEU A 96 11.86 -9.30 2.13
CA LEU A 96 11.95 -8.15 3.02
C LEU A 96 12.24 -6.90 2.20
N PRO A 97 11.22 -6.20 1.66
CA PRO A 97 11.42 -4.88 1.07
C PRO A 97 11.80 -3.87 2.14
N CYS A 98 12.85 -3.10 1.90
CA CYS A 98 13.42 -2.21 2.92
C CYS A 98 14.21 -1.06 2.31
N ASN A 99 14.05 0.14 2.87
CA ASN A 99 15.01 1.22 2.71
C ASN A 99 16.10 1.07 3.80
N PRO A 100 17.38 0.82 3.43
CA PRO A 100 18.44 0.55 4.42
C PRO A 100 18.66 1.70 5.39
N ALA A 101 18.87 1.38 6.67
CA ALA A 101 19.09 2.38 7.70
C ALA A 101 19.98 1.92 8.85
N SER A 102 20.62 2.87 9.53
CA SER A 102 21.60 2.60 10.58
C SER A 102 20.99 2.08 11.88
N SER A 103 19.72 2.34 12.18
CA SER A 103 19.07 1.91 13.42
C SER A 103 18.78 0.41 13.51
N PHE A 104 18.87 -0.29 12.37
CA PHE A 104 18.79 -1.75 12.31
C PHE A 104 19.99 -2.38 11.55
N ARG A 105 21.14 -1.72 11.58
CA ARG A 105 22.35 -2.15 10.84
C ARG A 105 22.81 -3.55 11.21
N ALA A 106 22.70 -3.96 12.49
CA ALA A 106 23.10 -5.29 12.91
C ALA A 106 22.14 -6.36 12.38
N LEU A 107 20.83 -6.14 12.46
CA LEU A 107 19.87 -7.07 11.86
C LEU A 107 20.01 -7.13 10.33
N HIS A 108 20.32 -6.00 9.67
CA HIS A 108 20.60 -5.97 8.24
C HIS A 108 21.83 -6.81 7.89
N GLU A 109 22.95 -6.61 8.61
CA GLU A 109 24.17 -7.39 8.40
C GLU A 109 23.91 -8.88 8.62
N SER A 110 23.25 -9.25 9.73
CA SER A 110 22.94 -10.65 10.02
C SER A 110 21.99 -11.28 8.99
N LEU A 111 21.02 -10.56 8.45
CA LEU A 111 20.17 -11.05 7.37
C LEU A 111 20.97 -11.41 6.10
N ILE A 112 21.99 -10.60 5.77
CA ILE A 112 22.81 -10.79 4.57
C ILE A 112 23.90 -11.84 4.80
N ASP A 113 24.76 -11.62 5.80
CA ASP A 113 25.99 -12.40 5.95
C ASP A 113 25.76 -13.69 6.75
N TYR A 114 25.09 -13.63 7.89
CA TYR A 114 24.72 -14.82 8.66
C TYR A 114 23.56 -15.58 8.03
N GLY A 115 22.51 -14.88 7.63
CA GLY A 115 21.29 -15.44 7.02
C GLY A 115 21.44 -15.89 5.58
N GLY A 116 22.50 -15.44 4.88
CA GLY A 116 22.78 -15.72 3.49
C GLY A 116 21.80 -15.06 2.52
N ASN A 117 21.14 -14.00 2.94
CA ASN A 117 20.13 -13.25 2.17
C ASN A 117 19.02 -14.16 1.60
N LYS A 118 18.52 -15.08 2.41
CA LYS A 118 17.48 -16.04 2.02
C LYS A 118 16.47 -16.24 3.16
N SER A 119 15.19 -16.16 2.83
CA SER A 119 14.11 -16.42 3.78
C SER A 119 14.20 -15.60 5.07
N PRO A 120 14.17 -14.26 4.96
CA PRO A 120 13.78 -13.45 3.82
C PRO A 120 14.94 -13.00 2.92
N GLU A 121 14.67 -12.81 1.62
CA GLU A 121 15.54 -12.07 0.71
C GLU A 121 15.32 -10.57 0.89
N PHE A 122 16.41 -9.84 1.15
CA PHE A 122 16.38 -8.39 1.31
C PHE A 122 16.25 -7.71 -0.06
N LEU A 123 15.19 -6.91 -0.22
CA LEU A 123 14.91 -6.16 -1.44
C LEU A 123 15.11 -4.66 -1.18
N THR A 124 16.09 -4.06 -1.85
CA THR A 124 16.37 -2.63 -1.67
C THR A 124 15.25 -1.77 -2.24
N CYS A 125 14.66 -0.96 -1.39
CA CYS A 125 13.73 0.12 -1.75
C CYS A 125 14.38 1.48 -1.51
N LEU A 126 13.93 2.51 -2.23
CA LEU A 126 14.43 3.88 -2.08
C LEU A 126 13.61 4.72 -1.11
N HIS A 127 12.54 4.15 -0.55
CA HIS A 127 11.63 4.84 0.37
C HIS A 127 10.82 3.83 1.19
N GLU A 128 10.53 4.12 2.45
CA GLU A 128 9.81 3.21 3.35
C GLU A 128 8.35 3.01 2.92
N GLU A 129 7.70 4.04 2.39
CA GLU A 129 6.35 3.89 1.82
C GLU A 129 6.33 2.87 0.69
N SER A 130 7.37 2.87 -0.17
CA SER A 130 7.54 1.85 -1.21
C SER A 130 7.65 0.45 -0.62
N ALA A 131 8.41 0.29 0.46
CA ALA A 131 8.60 -1.00 1.12
C ALA A 131 7.29 -1.54 1.72
N VAL A 132 6.55 -0.69 2.45
CA VAL A 132 5.26 -1.06 3.05
C VAL A 132 4.21 -1.31 1.97
N GLY A 133 4.13 -0.46 0.94
CA GLY A 133 3.22 -0.66 -0.19
C GLY A 133 3.48 -1.96 -0.96
N MET A 134 4.77 -2.33 -1.15
CA MET A 134 5.14 -3.63 -1.72
C MET A 134 4.68 -4.79 -0.84
N ALA A 135 4.88 -4.71 0.49
CA ALA A 135 4.40 -5.74 1.42
C ALA A 135 2.88 -5.89 1.37
N HIS A 136 2.15 -4.78 1.29
CA HIS A 136 0.70 -4.76 1.14
C HIS A 136 0.25 -5.47 -0.15
N GLY A 137 0.79 -5.06 -1.31
CA GLY A 137 0.44 -5.66 -2.61
C GLY A 137 0.83 -7.13 -2.70
N TYR A 138 1.99 -7.51 -2.17
CA TYR A 138 2.44 -8.91 -2.12
C TYR A 138 1.44 -9.80 -1.39
N PHE A 139 0.98 -9.37 -0.20
CA PHE A 139 -0.03 -10.15 0.55
C PHE A 139 -1.31 -10.35 -0.25
N LYS A 140 -1.80 -9.32 -0.92
CA LYS A 140 -3.04 -9.44 -1.72
C LYS A 140 -2.95 -10.45 -2.85
N ALA A 141 -1.75 -10.66 -3.40
CA ALA A 141 -1.52 -11.64 -4.46
C ALA A 141 -1.14 -13.04 -3.94
N ALA A 142 -0.32 -13.11 -2.89
CA ALA A 142 0.25 -14.35 -2.37
C ALA A 142 -0.48 -14.92 -1.14
N GLY A 143 -1.24 -14.09 -0.40
CA GLY A 143 -1.86 -14.49 0.87
C GLY A 143 -0.87 -14.68 2.02
N LYS A 144 0.40 -14.24 1.86
CA LYS A 144 1.47 -14.34 2.86
C LYS A 144 2.01 -12.96 3.20
N PRO A 145 2.19 -12.61 4.49
CA PRO A 145 2.74 -11.31 4.87
C PRO A 145 4.24 -11.22 4.57
N LEU A 146 4.71 -9.98 4.38
CA LEU A 146 6.13 -9.66 4.36
C LEU A 146 6.53 -8.89 5.60
N LEU A 147 7.82 -8.94 5.91
CA LEU A 147 8.49 -8.11 6.89
C LEU A 147 9.07 -6.88 6.18
N THR A 148 8.95 -5.70 6.79
CA THR A 148 9.66 -4.50 6.39
C THR A 148 10.34 -3.84 7.58
N LEU A 149 11.55 -3.30 7.36
CA LEU A 149 12.28 -2.56 8.37
C LEU A 149 12.23 -1.07 8.05
N CYS A 150 11.99 -0.25 9.06
CA CYS A 150 11.94 1.20 8.95
C CYS A 150 13.01 1.84 9.83
N HIS A 151 13.65 2.89 9.33
CA HIS A 151 14.52 3.70 10.17
C HIS A 151 13.71 4.36 11.28
N GLY A 152 14.12 4.28 12.51
CA GLY A 152 13.53 4.87 13.70
C GLY A 152 12.32 5.77 13.49
N THR A 153 12.37 6.98 14.02
CA THR A 153 11.27 7.94 13.88
C THR A 153 11.06 8.40 12.42
N VAL A 154 12.14 8.70 11.69
CA VAL A 154 12.05 9.31 10.35
C VAL A 154 11.53 8.34 9.28
N GLY A 155 12.03 7.11 9.25
CA GLY A 155 11.55 6.10 8.29
C GLY A 155 10.13 5.64 8.60
N LEU A 156 9.76 5.56 9.90
CA LEU A 156 8.40 5.23 10.28
C LEU A 156 7.40 6.33 9.89
N GLN A 157 7.80 7.61 9.93
CA GLN A 157 6.98 8.71 9.40
C GLN A 157 6.73 8.55 7.90
N HIS A 158 7.75 8.18 7.11
CA HIS A 158 7.60 7.90 5.69
C HIS A 158 6.71 6.67 5.43
N ALA A 159 6.77 5.66 6.29
CA ALA A 159 5.95 4.45 6.17
C ALA A 159 4.50 4.64 6.60
N ALA A 160 4.18 5.66 7.40
CA ALA A 160 2.91 5.80 8.11
C ALA A 160 1.70 5.74 7.17
N MET A 161 1.75 6.39 6.00
CA MET A 161 0.66 6.34 5.01
C MET A 161 0.44 4.93 4.47
N GLY A 162 1.50 4.21 4.14
CA GLY A 162 1.41 2.82 3.69
C GLY A 162 0.83 1.89 4.77
N ILE A 163 1.20 2.09 6.04
CA ILE A 163 0.67 1.34 7.18
C ILE A 163 -0.82 1.64 7.37
N TYR A 164 -1.24 2.91 7.27
CA TYR A 164 -2.65 3.30 7.34
C TYR A 164 -3.49 2.66 6.21
N ASN A 165 -3.00 2.65 4.98
CA ASN A 165 -3.64 1.95 3.87
C ASN A 165 -3.80 0.45 4.16
N ALA A 166 -2.76 -0.21 4.69
CA ALA A 166 -2.82 -1.63 5.06
C ALA A 166 -3.81 -1.90 6.20
N TRP A 167 -3.93 -0.99 7.17
CA TRP A 167 -4.93 -1.04 8.24
C TRP A 167 -6.34 -0.99 7.69
N CYS A 168 -6.66 0.01 6.88
CA CYS A 168 -7.99 0.17 6.28
C CYS A 168 -8.35 -0.97 5.32
N ASP A 169 -7.36 -1.54 4.61
CA ASP A 169 -7.56 -2.69 3.71
C ASP A 169 -7.52 -4.05 4.45
N ARG A 170 -7.26 -4.06 5.75
CA ARG A 170 -7.14 -5.28 6.55
C ARG A 170 -6.08 -6.23 5.98
N VAL A 171 -4.90 -5.70 5.75
CA VAL A 171 -3.77 -6.45 5.20
C VAL A 171 -2.66 -6.56 6.25
N PRO A 172 -2.16 -7.77 6.53
CA PRO A 172 -1.06 -7.96 7.46
C PRO A 172 0.25 -7.50 6.84
N VAL A 173 0.88 -6.52 7.45
CA VAL A 173 2.26 -6.09 7.17
C VAL A 173 3.01 -6.14 8.50
N LEU A 174 4.16 -6.79 8.51
CA LEU A 174 5.03 -6.86 9.70
C LEU A 174 6.02 -5.70 9.62
N VAL A 175 5.87 -4.70 10.48
CA VAL A 175 6.73 -3.51 10.49
C VAL A 175 7.64 -3.57 11.70
N VAL A 176 8.95 -3.44 11.48
CA VAL A 176 9.95 -3.33 12.56
C VAL A 176 10.68 -1.99 12.41
N GLY A 177 10.62 -1.15 13.43
CA GLY A 177 11.33 0.13 13.50
C GLY A 177 12.57 0.00 14.38
N GLY A 178 13.75 0.30 13.84
CA GLY A 178 14.97 0.36 14.65
C GLY A 178 14.97 1.59 15.56
N ASN A 179 15.43 1.44 16.80
CA ASN A 179 15.45 2.52 17.79
C ASN A 179 16.66 2.40 18.73
N ASP A 180 17.09 3.49 19.34
CA ASP A 180 18.10 3.51 20.39
C ASP A 180 17.43 3.96 21.70
N LEU A 181 17.07 3.00 22.55
CA LEU A 181 16.30 3.26 23.77
C LEU A 181 17.17 3.52 24.99
N ASP A 182 18.24 2.72 25.17
CA ASP A 182 19.11 2.84 26.34
C ASP A 182 20.03 4.06 26.24
N ALA A 183 19.70 5.11 26.97
CA ALA A 183 20.46 6.35 27.00
C ALA A 183 21.88 6.19 27.53
N ALA A 184 22.17 5.17 28.37
CA ALA A 184 23.49 4.91 28.90
C ALA A 184 24.45 4.31 27.85
N HIS A 185 23.91 3.64 26.86
CA HIS A 185 24.66 2.92 25.83
C HIS A 185 24.47 3.54 24.42
N ARG A 186 23.78 4.66 24.31
CA ARG A 186 23.58 5.34 23.01
C ARG A 186 24.91 5.78 22.42
N PRO A 187 25.32 5.22 21.27
CA PRO A 187 26.48 5.74 20.58
C PRO A 187 26.21 7.16 20.07
N PRO A 188 27.19 8.08 20.15
CA PRO A 188 27.04 9.37 19.53
C PRO A 188 26.93 9.20 18.00
N GLY A 189 25.96 9.85 17.37
CA GLY A 189 25.81 9.83 15.92
C GLY A 189 24.36 9.79 15.42
N VAL A 190 24.22 9.55 14.12
CA VAL A 190 22.96 9.65 13.40
C VAL A 190 21.84 8.74 13.95
N PRO A 191 22.06 7.49 14.32
CA PRO A 191 20.97 6.66 14.84
C PRO A 191 20.27 7.27 16.05
N THR A 192 21.02 7.91 16.93
CA THR A 192 20.50 8.56 18.15
C THR A 192 19.58 9.74 17.84
N PHE A 193 19.87 10.51 16.77
CA PHE A 193 19.00 11.63 16.37
C PHE A 193 17.65 11.19 15.84
N HIS A 194 17.55 9.96 15.33
CA HIS A 194 16.34 9.40 14.74
C HIS A 194 15.58 8.49 15.70
N SER A 195 15.97 8.47 16.98
CA SER A 195 15.32 7.71 18.03
C SER A 195 14.34 8.56 18.82
N ALA A 196 13.25 7.95 19.25
CA ALA A 196 12.30 8.54 20.18
C ALA A 196 11.94 7.50 21.24
N GLN A 197 11.45 7.96 22.40
CA GLN A 197 11.15 7.09 23.53
C GLN A 197 10.10 6.03 23.19
N ASP A 198 9.06 6.40 22.44
CA ASP A 198 8.00 5.51 21.99
C ASP A 198 7.66 5.78 20.50
N ILE A 199 8.41 5.15 19.60
CA ILE A 199 8.15 5.31 18.16
C ILE A 199 6.89 4.59 17.71
N ASN A 200 6.44 3.54 18.44
CA ASN A 200 5.23 2.81 18.12
C ASN A 200 3.99 3.72 18.21
N ALA A 201 4.02 4.73 19.11
CA ALA A 201 2.93 5.69 19.26
C ALA A 201 2.56 6.40 17.96
N LEU A 202 3.52 6.57 17.04
CA LEU A 202 3.29 7.22 15.74
C LEU A 202 2.23 6.50 14.89
N VAL A 203 2.16 5.17 14.99
CA VAL A 203 1.29 4.32 14.16
C VAL A 203 0.33 3.45 14.97
N ARG A 204 0.35 3.57 16.29
CA ARG A 204 -0.44 2.73 17.22
C ARG A 204 -1.92 2.74 16.93
N ASP A 205 -2.48 3.86 16.48
CA ASP A 205 -3.92 3.96 16.20
C ASP A 205 -4.36 3.15 14.97
N PHE A 206 -3.42 2.84 14.06
CA PHE A 206 -3.68 2.08 12.85
C PHE A 206 -2.76 0.88 12.67
N THR A 207 -2.38 0.26 13.80
CA THR A 207 -1.78 -1.07 13.87
C THR A 207 -2.60 -1.96 14.79
N LYS A 208 -2.67 -3.24 14.48
CA LYS A 208 -3.43 -4.21 15.26
C LYS A 208 -2.80 -4.49 16.63
N TRP A 209 -1.48 -4.40 16.69
CA TRP A 209 -0.69 -4.65 17.90
C TRP A 209 0.70 -4.03 17.75
N ASP A 210 1.30 -3.63 18.85
CA ASP A 210 2.68 -3.17 18.92
C ASP A 210 3.40 -3.69 20.16
N ASP A 211 4.74 -3.81 20.08
CA ASP A 211 5.59 -4.21 21.20
C ASP A 211 7.01 -3.64 21.07
N THR A 212 7.73 -3.66 22.20
CA THR A 212 9.15 -3.26 22.31
C THR A 212 9.91 -4.31 23.12
N PRO A 213 10.49 -5.34 22.47
CA PRO A 213 11.25 -6.37 23.17
C PRO A 213 12.48 -5.82 23.88
N VAL A 214 12.73 -6.29 25.10
CA VAL A 214 13.84 -5.87 25.97
C VAL A 214 14.91 -6.97 26.18
N SER A 215 14.74 -8.13 25.55
CA SER A 215 15.71 -9.23 25.56
C SER A 215 15.56 -10.09 24.31
N ALA A 216 16.59 -10.90 24.01
CA ALA A 216 16.55 -11.83 22.88
C ALA A 216 15.38 -12.84 22.99
N GLN A 217 15.12 -13.38 24.18
CA GLN A 217 13.99 -14.29 24.40
C GLN A 217 12.64 -13.58 24.25
N HIS A 218 12.54 -12.34 24.73
CA HIS A 218 11.35 -11.52 24.55
C HIS A 218 11.10 -11.26 23.06
N PHE A 219 12.15 -10.95 22.29
CA PHE A 219 12.05 -10.81 20.83
C PHE A 219 11.45 -12.08 20.19
N ALA A 220 11.99 -13.26 20.49
CA ALA A 220 11.49 -14.50 19.90
C ALA A 220 10.00 -14.73 20.17
N GLN A 221 9.57 -14.51 21.40
CA GLN A 221 8.16 -14.67 21.79
C GLN A 221 7.27 -13.62 21.12
N SER A 222 7.70 -12.36 21.14
CA SER A 222 6.94 -11.25 20.57
C SER A 222 6.86 -11.31 19.05
N PHE A 223 7.94 -11.70 18.37
CA PHE A 223 7.93 -11.77 16.92
C PHE A 223 7.00 -12.88 16.39
N VAL A 224 7.00 -14.06 17.01
CA VAL A 224 6.05 -15.14 16.68
C VAL A 224 4.61 -14.74 17.02
N ARG A 225 4.39 -14.03 18.14
CA ARG A 225 3.09 -13.47 18.52
C ARG A 225 2.62 -12.41 17.52
N MET A 226 3.50 -11.50 17.14
CA MET A 226 3.27 -10.46 16.12
C MET A 226 2.78 -11.06 14.81
N TYR A 227 3.49 -12.10 14.31
CA TYR A 227 3.09 -12.82 13.11
C TYR A 227 1.71 -13.46 13.26
N LYS A 228 1.45 -14.12 14.41
CA LYS A 228 0.15 -14.75 14.69
C LYS A 228 -0.98 -13.73 14.72
N ILE A 229 -0.79 -12.60 15.40
CA ILE A 229 -1.78 -11.53 15.49
C ILE A 229 -2.09 -10.96 14.11
N ALA A 230 -1.06 -10.66 13.31
CA ALA A 230 -1.22 -10.11 11.97
C ALA A 230 -2.02 -11.03 11.05
N THR A 231 -1.77 -12.35 11.14
CA THR A 231 -2.35 -13.39 10.27
C THR A 231 -3.60 -14.06 10.82
N THR A 232 -4.15 -13.58 11.94
CA THR A 232 -5.45 -14.01 12.47
C THR A 232 -6.50 -12.98 12.07
N PRO A 233 -7.61 -13.36 11.40
CA PRO A 233 -8.69 -12.42 11.07
C PRO A 233 -9.30 -11.73 12.32
N PRO A 234 -9.66 -10.45 12.21
CA PRO A 234 -9.44 -9.56 11.08
C PRO A 234 -7.96 -9.24 10.92
N TYR A 235 -7.45 -9.37 9.70
CA TYR A 235 -6.05 -9.07 9.41
C TYR A 235 -5.72 -7.59 9.62
N GLY A 236 -4.45 -7.28 9.83
CA GLY A 236 -3.99 -5.90 9.94
C GLY A 236 -2.49 -5.80 10.14
N PRO A 237 -1.90 -4.62 9.88
CA PRO A 237 -0.50 -4.36 10.13
C PRO A 237 -0.19 -4.41 11.63
N VAL A 238 1.04 -4.74 11.95
CA VAL A 238 1.57 -4.82 13.32
C VAL A 238 2.92 -4.14 13.38
N MET A 239 3.28 -3.59 14.54
CA MET A 239 4.52 -2.84 14.72
C MET A 239 5.36 -3.42 15.86
N MET A 240 6.68 -3.40 15.67
CA MET A 240 7.64 -3.69 16.72
C MET A 240 8.77 -2.66 16.68
N SER A 241 9.06 -1.99 17.78
CA SER A 241 10.29 -1.22 17.89
C SER A 241 11.40 -2.10 18.44
N LEU A 242 12.59 -2.02 17.84
CA LEU A 242 13.71 -2.89 18.15
C LEU A 242 14.94 -2.08 18.51
N ASP A 243 15.37 -2.22 19.77
CA ASP A 243 16.54 -1.52 20.29
C ASP A 243 17.83 -1.92 19.56
N ALA A 244 18.66 -0.94 19.22
CA ALA A 244 19.91 -1.19 18.52
C ALA A 244 20.94 -1.94 19.38
N GLY A 245 20.97 -1.69 20.68
CA GLY A 245 21.81 -2.43 21.63
C GLY A 245 21.45 -3.91 21.66
N LEU A 246 20.16 -4.22 21.74
CA LEU A 246 19.68 -5.61 21.71
C LEU A 246 20.07 -6.35 20.42
N GLN A 247 20.16 -5.64 19.29
CA GLN A 247 20.60 -6.21 18.02
C GLN A 247 22.11 -6.47 18.00
N GLN A 248 22.92 -5.54 18.54
CA GLN A 248 24.38 -5.51 18.37
C GLN A 248 25.13 -6.25 19.43
N GLU A 249 24.61 -6.24 20.67
CA GLU A 249 25.30 -6.86 21.81
C GLU A 249 25.32 -8.38 21.69
N PRO A 250 26.41 -9.02 22.14
CA PRO A 250 26.45 -10.46 22.30
C PRO A 250 25.37 -10.95 23.25
N ILE A 251 24.76 -12.07 22.89
CA ILE A 251 23.78 -12.74 23.75
C ILE A 251 24.46 -13.11 25.04
N ARG A 252 23.98 -12.58 26.17
CA ARG A 252 24.50 -12.92 27.50
C ARG A 252 24.01 -14.31 27.89
N GLU A 253 24.94 -15.24 28.07
CA GLU A 253 24.65 -16.55 28.66
C GLU A 253 24.40 -16.38 30.16
N ASN A 254 23.13 -16.17 30.52
CA ASN A 254 22.71 -16.10 31.94
C ASN A 254 22.23 -17.45 32.48
N GLY A 255 22.55 -18.55 31.79
CA GLY A 255 22.14 -19.90 32.15
C GLY A 255 20.77 -20.31 31.65
N GLU A 256 20.03 -19.42 31.04
CA GLU A 256 18.77 -19.74 30.39
C GLU A 256 18.99 -20.08 28.90
N LYS A 257 18.51 -21.24 28.49
CA LYS A 257 18.58 -21.66 27.09
C LYS A 257 17.49 -20.90 26.29
N LEU A 258 17.93 -20.07 25.33
CA LEU A 258 17.00 -19.43 24.38
C LEU A 258 16.21 -20.48 23.58
N TYR A 259 14.96 -20.22 23.37
CA TYR A 259 14.10 -21.06 22.52
C TYR A 259 13.22 -20.21 21.57
N ILE A 260 12.89 -20.76 20.43
CA ILE A 260 11.99 -20.14 19.45
C ILE A 260 10.62 -20.81 19.57
N PRO A 261 9.55 -20.05 19.93
CA PRO A 261 8.21 -20.59 20.00
C PRO A 261 7.74 -21.11 18.65
N ARG A 262 7.08 -22.27 18.63
CA ARG A 262 6.49 -22.80 17.42
C ARG A 262 5.26 -21.97 17.02
N PHE A 263 5.20 -21.51 15.78
CA PHE A 263 4.00 -20.89 15.23
C PHE A 263 2.89 -21.93 14.95
N VAL A 264 1.69 -21.63 15.41
CA VAL A 264 0.47 -22.36 15.07
C VAL A 264 -0.61 -21.37 14.67
N PRO A 265 -1.15 -21.46 13.43
CA PRO A 265 -2.19 -20.57 12.97
C PRO A 265 -3.46 -20.71 13.80
N SER A 266 -4.15 -19.60 14.03
CA SER A 266 -5.48 -19.61 14.67
C SER A 266 -6.57 -19.89 13.64
N SER A 267 -7.59 -20.64 14.02
CA SER A 267 -8.82 -20.72 13.23
C SER A 267 -9.55 -19.38 13.27
N PRO A 268 -10.10 -18.90 12.13
CA PRO A 268 -10.93 -17.70 12.12
C PRO A 268 -12.17 -17.87 13.00
N PRO A 269 -12.66 -16.78 13.66
CA PRO A 269 -13.89 -16.84 14.44
C PRO A 269 -15.10 -17.05 13.53
N GLN A 270 -15.91 -18.08 13.81
CA GLN A 270 -17.18 -18.33 13.13
C GLN A 270 -18.33 -17.69 13.91
N GLY A 271 -19.40 -17.29 13.20
CA GLY A 271 -20.60 -16.75 13.80
C GLY A 271 -21.32 -17.75 14.72
N ASP A 272 -21.95 -17.22 15.78
CA ASP A 272 -22.76 -18.02 16.69
C ASP A 272 -23.86 -18.81 15.95
N SER A 273 -24.06 -20.05 16.31
CA SER A 273 -25.00 -20.95 15.61
C SER A 273 -26.46 -20.50 15.69
N GLY A 274 -26.86 -19.82 16.76
CA GLY A 274 -28.19 -19.25 16.91
C GLY A 274 -28.39 -18.05 15.98
N ALA A 275 -27.40 -17.15 15.94
CA ALA A 275 -27.41 -16.00 15.06
C ALA A 275 -27.37 -16.42 13.57
N VAL A 276 -26.58 -17.43 13.21
CA VAL A 276 -26.56 -18.01 11.86
C VAL A 276 -27.92 -18.58 11.46
N LYS A 277 -28.60 -19.30 12.34
CA LYS A 277 -29.95 -19.83 12.08
C LYS A 277 -30.98 -18.72 11.89
N GLU A 278 -30.91 -17.65 12.71
CA GLU A 278 -31.83 -16.52 12.57
C GLU A 278 -31.56 -15.73 11.27
N ALA A 279 -30.30 -15.50 10.93
CA ALA A 279 -29.93 -14.90 9.64
C ALA A 279 -30.46 -15.73 8.47
N ALA A 280 -30.28 -17.05 8.51
CA ALA A 280 -30.80 -17.98 7.50
C ALA A 280 -32.32 -17.93 7.40
N ARG A 281 -33.03 -17.90 8.52
CA ARG A 281 -34.51 -17.79 8.58
C ARG A 281 -34.97 -16.47 7.90
N LEU A 282 -34.34 -15.35 8.21
CA LEU A 282 -34.68 -14.07 7.61
C LEU A 282 -34.44 -14.09 6.08
N LEU A 283 -33.28 -14.58 5.65
CA LEU A 283 -32.92 -14.64 4.22
C LEU A 283 -33.81 -15.59 3.42
N ALA A 284 -34.13 -16.77 3.94
CA ALA A 284 -34.98 -17.78 3.29
C ALA A 284 -36.43 -17.30 3.08
N ASN A 285 -36.93 -16.46 4.00
CA ASN A 285 -38.28 -15.89 3.92
C ASN A 285 -38.35 -14.56 3.19
N ALA A 286 -37.22 -13.97 2.79
CA ALA A 286 -37.18 -12.68 2.13
C ALA A 286 -37.74 -12.71 0.70
N GLU A 287 -38.52 -11.71 0.35
CA GLU A 287 -38.99 -11.52 -1.03
C GLU A 287 -37.90 -10.91 -1.91
N ARG A 288 -37.10 -10.00 -1.35
CA ARG A 288 -36.05 -9.26 -2.04
C ARG A 288 -34.76 -9.19 -1.20
N PRO A 289 -34.13 -10.35 -0.91
CA PRO A 289 -32.86 -10.35 -0.20
C PRO A 289 -31.75 -9.70 -1.04
N VAL A 290 -30.85 -8.97 -0.40
CA VAL A 290 -29.64 -8.41 -1.02
C VAL A 290 -28.42 -8.76 -0.18
N ILE A 291 -27.36 -9.23 -0.83
CA ILE A 291 -26.06 -9.50 -0.22
C ILE A 291 -25.14 -8.33 -0.56
N VAL A 292 -24.56 -7.70 0.45
CA VAL A 292 -23.56 -6.64 0.27
C VAL A 292 -22.24 -7.13 0.83
N VAL A 293 -21.18 -7.08 0.02
CA VAL A 293 -19.86 -7.60 0.38
C VAL A 293 -18.77 -6.57 0.15
N ASP A 294 -17.76 -6.55 1.03
CA ASP A 294 -16.58 -5.71 0.83
C ASP A 294 -15.29 -6.54 0.84
N ARG A 295 -14.80 -6.98 2.00
CA ARG A 295 -13.58 -7.79 2.14
C ARG A 295 -13.87 -9.23 2.56
N ALA A 296 -15.01 -9.77 2.13
CA ALA A 296 -15.54 -11.05 2.58
C ALA A 296 -14.78 -12.27 2.04
N ALA A 297 -14.42 -12.28 0.74
CA ALA A 297 -13.66 -13.37 0.16
C ALA A 297 -12.16 -13.18 0.41
N ARG A 298 -11.64 -13.72 1.51
CA ARG A 298 -10.20 -13.69 1.84
C ARG A 298 -9.37 -14.61 0.96
N THR A 299 -9.98 -15.67 0.45
CA THR A 299 -9.35 -16.69 -0.37
C THR A 299 -10.18 -16.98 -1.63
N PRO A 300 -9.62 -17.69 -2.62
CA PRO A 300 -10.40 -18.14 -3.79
C PRO A 300 -11.65 -18.96 -3.41
N ASN A 301 -11.62 -19.65 -2.27
CA ASN A 301 -12.78 -20.41 -1.78
C ASN A 301 -13.93 -19.50 -1.35
N GLY A 302 -13.63 -18.33 -0.78
CA GLY A 302 -14.65 -17.35 -0.39
C GLY A 302 -15.53 -16.92 -1.55
N ILE A 303 -14.96 -16.74 -2.76
CA ILE A 303 -15.74 -16.43 -3.97
C ILE A 303 -16.73 -17.56 -4.27
N LYS A 304 -16.31 -18.82 -4.21
CA LYS A 304 -17.18 -19.98 -4.47
C LYS A 304 -18.34 -20.05 -3.49
N LEU A 305 -18.04 -19.83 -2.20
CA LEU A 305 -19.07 -19.82 -1.14
C LEU A 305 -20.07 -18.67 -1.32
N LEU A 306 -19.60 -17.47 -1.68
CA LEU A 306 -20.49 -16.34 -1.96
C LEU A 306 -21.38 -16.58 -3.18
N VAL A 307 -20.86 -17.21 -4.23
CA VAL A 307 -21.66 -17.60 -5.40
C VAL A 307 -22.72 -18.62 -4.98
N GLU A 308 -22.35 -19.63 -4.22
CA GLU A 308 -23.28 -20.67 -3.71
C GLU A 308 -24.41 -20.09 -2.87
N LEU A 309 -24.09 -19.16 -1.94
CA LEU A 309 -25.11 -18.48 -1.14
C LEU A 309 -26.06 -17.64 -2.02
N ALA A 310 -25.47 -16.85 -2.93
CA ALA A 310 -26.23 -15.97 -3.82
C ALA A 310 -27.17 -16.76 -4.76
N GLU A 311 -26.69 -17.88 -5.30
CA GLU A 311 -27.49 -18.76 -6.18
C GLU A 311 -28.58 -19.50 -5.41
N ALA A 312 -28.29 -19.99 -4.19
CA ALA A 312 -29.31 -20.63 -3.35
C ALA A 312 -30.49 -19.69 -3.05
N LEU A 313 -30.21 -18.43 -2.86
CA LEU A 313 -31.21 -17.39 -2.60
C LEU A 313 -31.71 -16.69 -3.87
N GLN A 314 -31.05 -16.85 -5.03
CA GLN A 314 -31.21 -15.98 -6.21
C GLN A 314 -31.21 -14.49 -5.79
N ALA A 315 -30.23 -14.13 -4.95
CA ALA A 315 -30.09 -12.80 -4.36
C ALA A 315 -29.07 -11.95 -5.10
N PRO A 316 -29.36 -10.68 -5.43
CA PRO A 316 -28.38 -9.74 -5.92
C PRO A 316 -27.19 -9.60 -4.96
N VAL A 317 -25.99 -9.54 -5.52
CA VAL A 317 -24.77 -9.24 -4.78
C VAL A 317 -24.26 -7.87 -5.17
N VAL A 318 -24.10 -6.98 -4.19
CA VAL A 318 -23.50 -5.66 -4.34
C VAL A 318 -22.09 -5.74 -3.78
N ASP A 319 -21.09 -5.73 -4.66
CA ASP A 319 -19.67 -5.78 -4.29
C ASP A 319 -19.13 -4.35 -4.16
N GLN A 320 -18.72 -3.96 -2.95
CA GLN A 320 -18.17 -2.63 -2.64
C GLN A 320 -16.75 -2.44 -3.19
N GLY A 321 -16.05 -3.51 -3.52
CA GLY A 321 -14.80 -3.44 -4.26
C GLY A 321 -13.55 -3.31 -3.41
N GLY A 322 -13.57 -3.64 -2.14
CA GLY A 322 -12.35 -3.73 -1.34
C GLY A 322 -11.40 -4.82 -1.83
N ARG A 323 -11.95 -5.87 -2.45
CA ARG A 323 -11.23 -6.95 -3.14
C ARG A 323 -12.14 -7.65 -4.14
N MET A 324 -11.64 -8.69 -4.81
CA MET A 324 -12.44 -9.56 -5.66
C MET A 324 -13.30 -10.48 -4.79
N ASN A 325 -14.57 -10.12 -4.56
CA ASN A 325 -15.48 -10.93 -3.75
C ASN A 325 -16.40 -11.82 -4.58
N PHE A 326 -16.80 -11.33 -5.76
CA PHE A 326 -17.83 -11.96 -6.57
C PHE A 326 -17.55 -11.78 -8.06
N PRO A 327 -17.76 -12.79 -8.93
CA PRO A 327 -17.47 -12.67 -10.35
C PRO A 327 -18.22 -11.51 -11.00
N LYS A 328 -17.50 -10.63 -11.70
CA LYS A 328 -18.08 -9.43 -12.31
C LYS A 328 -19.00 -9.72 -13.49
N THR A 329 -18.86 -10.91 -14.08
CA THR A 329 -19.73 -11.39 -15.18
C THR A 329 -20.92 -12.20 -14.71
N HIS A 330 -21.05 -12.47 -13.42
CA HIS A 330 -22.18 -13.20 -12.87
C HIS A 330 -23.45 -12.33 -12.87
N TYR A 331 -24.59 -12.90 -13.29
CA TYR A 331 -25.85 -12.13 -13.44
C TYR A 331 -26.37 -11.58 -12.10
N LEU A 332 -26.03 -12.20 -10.98
CA LEU A 332 -26.37 -11.73 -9.64
C LEU A 332 -25.46 -10.58 -9.16
N ASN A 333 -24.36 -10.28 -9.84
CA ASN A 333 -23.57 -9.08 -9.55
C ASN A 333 -24.33 -7.84 -10.01
N ARG A 334 -24.78 -7.03 -9.07
CA ARG A 334 -25.70 -5.92 -9.35
C ARG A 334 -25.19 -4.58 -8.81
N PRO A 335 -25.54 -3.47 -9.45
CA PRO A 335 -25.21 -2.15 -8.93
C PRO A 335 -26.00 -1.83 -7.64
N PRO A 336 -25.53 -0.84 -6.83
CA PRO A 336 -26.10 -0.53 -5.51
C PRO A 336 -27.57 -0.09 -5.50
N ASN A 337 -28.15 0.28 -6.63
CA ASN A 337 -29.56 0.70 -6.71
C ASN A 337 -30.58 -0.38 -6.28
N VAL A 338 -30.16 -1.66 -6.20
CA VAL A 338 -31.01 -2.75 -5.71
C VAL A 338 -31.27 -2.68 -4.20
N ILE A 339 -30.39 -2.00 -3.44
CA ILE A 339 -30.46 -1.87 -1.98
C ILE A 339 -31.78 -1.23 -1.54
N GLY A 340 -32.23 -0.19 -2.24
CA GLY A 340 -33.47 0.53 -1.91
C GLY A 340 -34.76 -0.28 -2.06
N GLN A 341 -34.70 -1.46 -2.66
CA GLN A 341 -35.86 -2.35 -2.84
C GLN A 341 -35.87 -3.55 -1.91
N ALA A 342 -34.76 -3.75 -1.16
CA ALA A 342 -34.56 -4.91 -0.30
C ALA A 342 -35.53 -4.91 0.88
N ASP A 343 -35.95 -6.09 1.30
CA ASP A 343 -36.63 -6.36 2.57
C ASP A 343 -35.70 -7.00 3.61
N VAL A 344 -34.62 -7.66 3.15
CA VAL A 344 -33.53 -8.17 3.98
C VAL A 344 -32.20 -7.84 3.33
N ILE A 345 -31.26 -7.27 4.08
CA ILE A 345 -29.89 -6.98 3.63
C ILE A 345 -28.92 -7.69 4.57
N ILE A 346 -28.04 -8.51 4.01
CA ILE A 346 -26.90 -9.04 4.73
C ILE A 346 -25.62 -8.35 4.28
N GLY A 347 -24.94 -7.69 5.22
CA GLY A 347 -23.64 -7.08 5.04
C GLY A 347 -22.54 -8.01 5.54
N MET A 348 -21.50 -8.25 4.70
CA MET A 348 -20.38 -9.12 5.03
C MET A 348 -19.06 -8.36 4.90
N GLU A 349 -18.34 -8.23 6.03
CA GLU A 349 -17.05 -7.55 6.14
C GLU A 349 -17.08 -6.11 5.58
N LEU A 350 -18.20 -5.42 5.75
CA LEU A 350 -18.36 -4.05 5.30
C LEU A 350 -17.47 -3.10 6.11
N SER A 351 -16.86 -2.16 5.45
CA SER A 351 -16.15 -1.05 6.10
C SER A 351 -17.14 -0.06 6.71
N ASP A 352 -18.27 0.18 6.03
CA ASP A 352 -19.29 1.12 6.48
C ASP A 352 -20.70 0.64 6.12
N PHE A 353 -21.37 -0.03 7.06
CA PHE A 353 -22.74 -0.48 6.83
C PHE A 353 -23.73 0.69 6.78
N TRP A 354 -23.48 1.73 7.60
CA TRP A 354 -24.33 2.91 7.57
C TRP A 354 -24.32 3.59 6.19
N GLY A 355 -23.15 3.80 5.60
CA GLY A 355 -23.00 4.37 4.27
C GLY A 355 -23.61 3.54 3.15
N VAL A 356 -23.71 2.22 3.33
CA VAL A 356 -24.40 1.32 2.39
C VAL A 356 -25.90 1.61 2.36
N VAL A 357 -26.54 1.73 3.52
CA VAL A 357 -28.01 1.83 3.63
C VAL A 357 -28.56 3.25 3.69
N ASN A 358 -27.69 4.25 3.77
CA ASN A 358 -28.05 5.65 3.80
C ASN A 358 -27.46 6.43 2.60
N GLY A 359 -28.16 7.43 2.14
CA GLY A 359 -27.69 8.42 1.18
C GLY A 359 -26.99 9.56 1.88
N PHE A 360 -25.82 9.94 1.39
CA PHE A 360 -25.14 11.18 1.77
C PHE A 360 -25.07 12.08 0.54
N ILE A 361 -25.54 13.30 0.67
CA ILE A 361 -25.40 14.32 -0.36
C ILE A 361 -24.46 15.39 0.23
N ASP A 362 -23.21 15.38 -0.25
CA ASP A 362 -22.30 16.48 -0.02
C ASP A 362 -22.77 17.69 -0.82
N ASN A 363 -23.41 18.64 -0.15
CA ASN A 363 -23.89 19.89 -0.74
C ASN A 363 -22.88 21.04 -0.57
N GLY A 364 -21.68 20.77 -0.07
CA GLY A 364 -20.65 21.78 0.19
C GLY A 364 -20.86 22.58 1.48
N ASP A 365 -21.87 22.27 2.28
CA ASP A 365 -22.19 22.95 3.55
C ASP A 365 -21.75 22.11 4.74
N HIS A 366 -20.43 22.00 4.96
CA HIS A 366 -19.78 21.40 6.14
C HIS A 366 -20.42 20.10 6.67
N GLY A 367 -20.84 19.22 5.78
CA GLY A 367 -21.31 17.89 6.17
C GLY A 367 -22.70 17.84 6.78
N ILE A 368 -23.48 18.92 6.72
CA ILE A 368 -24.92 18.85 6.93
C ILE A 368 -25.56 18.36 5.62
N GLY A 369 -25.01 17.29 5.07
CA GLY A 369 -25.66 16.57 3.99
C GLY A 369 -26.91 15.89 4.55
N PHE A 370 -28.00 15.94 3.81
CA PHE A 370 -29.22 15.23 4.17
C PHE A 370 -28.95 13.73 4.18
N ASN A 371 -29.09 13.14 5.36
CA ASN A 371 -29.03 11.70 5.52
C ASN A 371 -30.42 11.14 5.21
N GLU A 372 -30.61 10.68 3.99
CA GLU A 372 -31.81 9.93 3.65
C GLU A 372 -31.52 8.44 3.69
N SER A 373 -32.36 7.71 4.43
CA SER A 373 -32.33 6.26 4.33
C SER A 373 -32.66 5.83 2.91
N LYS A 374 -31.78 5.00 2.32
CA LYS A 374 -32.03 4.39 1.00
C LYS A 374 -32.96 3.21 1.07
N ILE A 375 -33.16 2.63 2.26
CA ILE A 375 -33.93 1.41 2.47
C ILE A 375 -35.35 1.70 2.95
N LYS A 376 -36.24 0.76 2.73
CA LYS A 376 -37.63 0.84 3.18
C LYS A 376 -37.71 0.69 4.70
N ALA A 377 -38.74 1.28 5.30
CA ALA A 377 -39.08 1.03 6.69
C ALA A 377 -39.36 -0.47 6.88
N GLY A 378 -38.78 -1.06 7.93
CA GLY A 378 -38.95 -2.48 8.25
C GLY A 378 -37.98 -3.43 7.55
N THR A 379 -37.11 -2.94 6.65
CA THR A 379 -36.02 -3.76 6.09
C THR A 379 -35.16 -4.33 7.21
N LYS A 380 -34.95 -5.65 7.19
CA LYS A 380 -34.11 -6.36 8.15
C LYS A 380 -32.64 -6.29 7.75
N LEU A 381 -31.77 -5.99 8.72
CA LEU A 381 -30.34 -5.83 8.53
C LEU A 381 -29.58 -6.91 9.30
N ILE A 382 -28.65 -7.59 8.61
CA ILE A 382 -27.80 -8.63 9.17
C ILE A 382 -26.35 -8.20 8.92
N SER A 383 -25.50 -8.22 9.96
CA SER A 383 -24.06 -7.93 9.86
C SER A 383 -23.25 -9.17 10.22
N ILE A 384 -22.29 -9.51 9.36
CA ILE A 384 -21.18 -10.41 9.69
C ILE A 384 -19.89 -9.62 9.46
N ASN A 385 -19.22 -9.23 10.54
CA ASN A 385 -18.08 -8.34 10.43
C ASN A 385 -17.02 -8.60 11.51
N SER A 386 -15.86 -9.10 11.10
CA SER A 386 -14.76 -9.40 12.01
C SER A 386 -14.11 -8.15 12.61
N VAL A 387 -14.23 -6.99 11.98
CA VAL A 387 -13.65 -5.72 12.47
C VAL A 387 -14.22 -5.30 13.80
N GLU A 388 -15.45 -5.67 14.13
CA GLU A 388 -16.06 -5.39 15.44
C GLU A 388 -15.25 -5.95 16.63
N LEU A 389 -14.36 -6.94 16.36
CA LEU A 389 -13.48 -7.53 17.39
C LEU A 389 -12.26 -6.65 17.75
N ILE A 390 -11.87 -5.70 16.90
CA ILE A 390 -10.64 -4.90 17.07
C ILE A 390 -10.79 -3.43 16.75
N THR A 391 -11.98 -2.88 16.79
CA THR A 391 -12.20 -1.45 16.51
C THR A 391 -11.35 -0.57 17.43
N LYS A 392 -10.42 0.19 16.86
CA LYS A 392 -9.52 1.10 17.58
C LYS A 392 -9.71 2.55 17.18
N SER A 393 -9.61 2.82 15.89
CA SER A 393 -9.61 4.16 15.33
C SER A 393 -10.53 4.22 14.13
N ASN A 394 -10.54 5.37 13.49
CA ASN A 394 -11.30 5.61 12.29
C ASN A 394 -10.92 4.64 11.15
N TYR A 395 -11.87 3.84 10.69
CA TYR A 395 -11.74 2.98 9.52
C TYR A 395 -13.06 2.84 8.74
N GLN A 396 -14.11 3.55 9.16
CA GLN A 396 -15.41 3.64 8.50
C GLN A 396 -15.55 4.99 7.81
N ASP A 397 -16.05 5.01 6.60
CA ASP A 397 -16.15 6.22 5.78
C ASP A 397 -16.90 7.35 6.48
N PHE A 398 -18.08 7.05 7.07
CA PHE A 398 -18.90 8.06 7.75
C PHE A 398 -18.88 7.95 9.28
N GLN A 399 -18.25 6.94 9.85
CA GLN A 399 -18.13 6.72 11.30
C GLN A 399 -19.47 6.76 12.05
N ARG A 400 -20.54 6.28 11.41
CA ARG A 400 -21.86 6.26 11.99
C ARG A 400 -22.27 4.85 12.34
N PHE A 401 -22.85 4.68 13.51
CA PHE A 401 -23.34 3.40 13.97
C PHE A 401 -24.65 3.02 13.25
N GLN A 402 -24.66 1.81 12.63
CA GLN A 402 -25.86 1.23 12.03
C GLN A 402 -26.43 0.17 12.95
N VAL A 403 -27.66 0.38 13.43
CA VAL A 403 -28.41 -0.67 14.17
C VAL A 403 -28.78 -1.78 13.20
N VAL A 404 -28.55 -3.02 13.59
CA VAL A 404 -28.89 -4.22 12.81
C VAL A 404 -29.76 -5.17 13.61
N ASP A 405 -30.54 -6.01 12.94
CA ASP A 405 -31.41 -7.01 13.59
C ASP A 405 -30.61 -8.23 14.07
N VAL A 406 -29.54 -8.61 13.33
CA VAL A 406 -28.63 -9.70 13.69
C VAL A 406 -27.20 -9.21 13.50
N SER A 407 -26.37 -9.25 14.55
CA SER A 407 -24.95 -8.89 14.51
C SER A 407 -24.09 -10.09 14.89
N MET A 408 -23.10 -10.40 14.05
CA MET A 408 -22.13 -11.46 14.26
C MET A 408 -20.71 -10.88 14.13
N PRO A 409 -20.02 -10.61 15.25
CA PRO A 409 -18.61 -10.22 15.22
C PRO A 409 -17.74 -11.45 14.89
N ALA A 410 -17.70 -11.81 13.61
CA ALA A 410 -17.10 -13.02 13.10
C ALA A 410 -16.53 -12.82 11.69
N ASP A 411 -15.65 -13.73 11.28
CA ASP A 411 -15.13 -13.80 9.92
C ASP A 411 -16.21 -14.34 8.97
N ALA A 412 -16.51 -13.55 7.93
CA ALA A 412 -17.59 -13.90 7.01
C ALA A 412 -17.29 -15.19 6.22
N GLU A 413 -16.05 -15.36 5.71
CA GLU A 413 -15.68 -16.55 4.94
C GLU A 413 -15.76 -17.83 5.80
N ALA A 414 -15.35 -17.76 7.06
CA ALA A 414 -15.44 -18.88 7.98
C ALA A 414 -16.90 -19.20 8.37
N THR A 415 -17.80 -18.20 8.33
CA THR A 415 -19.21 -18.34 8.68
C THR A 415 -20.06 -18.85 7.49
N LEU A 416 -19.63 -18.55 6.25
CA LEU A 416 -20.39 -18.88 5.04
C LEU A 416 -20.82 -20.36 4.93
N PRO A 417 -19.99 -21.39 5.21
CA PRO A 417 -20.43 -22.78 5.09
C PRO A 417 -21.65 -23.09 5.95
N ALA A 418 -21.63 -22.68 7.24
CA ALA A 418 -22.75 -22.90 8.16
C ALA A 418 -24.00 -22.09 7.75
N LEU A 419 -23.80 -20.85 7.26
CA LEU A 419 -24.90 -20.02 6.77
C LEU A 419 -25.56 -20.62 5.53
N ILE A 420 -24.79 -21.13 4.58
CA ILE A 420 -25.29 -21.77 3.34
C ILE A 420 -26.13 -23.02 3.69
N GLU A 421 -25.61 -23.86 4.58
CA GLU A 421 -26.33 -25.04 5.06
C GLU A 421 -27.66 -24.66 5.72
N ALA A 422 -27.63 -23.71 6.65
CA ALA A 422 -28.81 -23.21 7.33
C ALA A 422 -29.82 -22.57 6.38
N VAL A 423 -29.38 -21.78 5.40
CA VAL A 423 -30.25 -21.19 4.37
C VAL A 423 -30.94 -22.27 3.53
N LYS A 424 -30.17 -23.23 3.00
CA LYS A 424 -30.75 -24.34 2.21
C LYS A 424 -31.79 -25.15 2.98
N ALA A 425 -31.53 -25.39 4.26
CA ALA A 425 -32.49 -26.07 5.13
C ALA A 425 -33.73 -25.23 5.46
N ALA A 426 -33.60 -23.91 5.52
CA ALA A 426 -34.67 -23.00 5.89
C ALA A 426 -35.59 -22.60 4.72
N ILE A 427 -35.19 -22.80 3.45
CA ILE A 427 -36.00 -22.44 2.28
C ILE A 427 -37.26 -23.35 2.21
N PRO A 428 -38.47 -22.79 2.38
CA PRO A 428 -39.70 -23.57 2.27
C PRO A 428 -39.95 -24.05 0.82
N ASN A 429 -40.56 -25.24 0.67
CA ASN A 429 -40.77 -25.81 -0.67
C ASN A 429 -41.68 -24.95 -1.56
N ASP A 430 -42.65 -24.29 -1.00
CA ASP A 430 -43.58 -23.38 -1.69
C ASP A 430 -42.91 -22.09 -2.17
N ARG A 431 -41.74 -21.72 -1.61
CA ARG A 431 -40.99 -20.53 -2.03
C ARG A 431 -40.04 -20.79 -3.19
N LYS A 432 -39.70 -22.02 -3.52
CA LYS A 432 -38.72 -22.36 -4.56
C LYS A 432 -39.09 -21.80 -5.93
N ALA A 433 -40.35 -21.82 -6.30
CA ALA A 433 -40.81 -21.24 -7.59
C ALA A 433 -40.63 -19.71 -7.64
N ALA A 434 -40.98 -19.02 -6.56
CA ALA A 434 -40.81 -17.56 -6.47
C ALA A 434 -39.32 -17.15 -6.49
N ILE A 435 -38.45 -17.92 -5.84
CA ILE A 435 -36.99 -17.72 -5.86
C ILE A 435 -36.46 -17.89 -7.28
N ALA A 436 -36.86 -18.94 -8.00
CA ALA A 436 -36.46 -19.16 -9.40
C ALA A 436 -36.92 -18.02 -10.33
N GLN A 437 -38.17 -17.57 -10.19
CA GLN A 437 -38.71 -16.45 -10.96
C GLN A 437 -37.95 -15.15 -10.71
N ARG A 438 -37.55 -14.88 -9.44
CA ARG A 438 -36.68 -13.75 -9.09
C ARG A 438 -35.36 -13.82 -9.85
N GLY A 439 -34.71 -14.99 -9.90
CA GLY A 439 -33.47 -15.21 -10.61
C GLY A 439 -33.57 -14.88 -12.11
N GLU A 440 -34.65 -15.32 -12.77
CA GLU A 440 -34.88 -15.01 -14.19
C GLU A 440 -35.09 -13.52 -14.46
N ALA A 441 -35.82 -12.82 -13.58
CA ALA A 441 -35.98 -11.37 -13.69
C ALA A 441 -34.65 -10.62 -13.56
N ILE A 442 -33.79 -11.05 -12.63
CA ILE A 442 -32.46 -10.47 -12.42
C ILE A 442 -31.57 -10.74 -13.65
N ARG A 443 -31.61 -11.95 -14.23
CA ARG A 443 -30.83 -12.33 -15.42
C ARG A 443 -31.17 -11.45 -16.61
N LYS A 444 -32.48 -11.20 -16.84
CA LYS A 444 -32.94 -10.30 -17.87
C LYS A 444 -32.40 -8.87 -17.67
N ALA A 445 -32.56 -8.33 -16.44
CA ALA A 445 -32.08 -7.00 -16.10
C ALA A 445 -30.53 -6.87 -16.21
N TYR A 446 -29.80 -7.96 -15.97
CA TYR A 446 -28.37 -8.00 -16.19
C TYR A 446 -28.01 -7.86 -17.68
N THR A 447 -28.67 -8.60 -18.56
CA THR A 447 -28.43 -8.55 -20.00
C THR A 447 -28.65 -7.14 -20.56
N ASP A 448 -29.77 -6.50 -20.16
CA ASP A 448 -30.09 -5.11 -20.56
C ASP A 448 -29.03 -4.12 -20.03
N GLY A 449 -28.60 -4.30 -18.78
CA GLY A 449 -27.54 -3.49 -18.16
C GLY A 449 -26.19 -3.62 -18.87
N ARG A 450 -25.79 -4.81 -19.29
CA ARG A 450 -24.55 -5.05 -20.06
C ARG A 450 -24.56 -4.35 -21.42
N ALA A 451 -25.71 -4.33 -22.11
CA ALA A 451 -25.87 -3.58 -23.36
C ALA A 451 -25.65 -2.08 -23.16
N ASN A 452 -26.17 -1.53 -22.05
CA ASN A 452 -25.98 -0.12 -21.72
C ASN A 452 -24.51 0.21 -21.40
N VAL A 453 -23.82 -0.63 -20.65
CA VAL A 453 -22.38 -0.45 -20.35
C VAL A 453 -21.57 -0.38 -21.66
N ARG A 454 -21.85 -1.27 -22.62
CA ARG A 454 -21.16 -1.26 -23.93
C ARG A 454 -21.44 0.02 -24.73
N ARG A 455 -22.69 0.50 -24.75
CA ARG A 455 -23.02 1.78 -25.41
C ARG A 455 -22.26 2.94 -24.77
N ASN A 456 -22.20 3.00 -23.45
CA ASN A 456 -21.48 4.06 -22.75
C ASN A 456 -19.96 3.99 -22.99
N ALA A 457 -19.39 2.79 -23.10
CA ALA A 457 -17.98 2.61 -23.42
C ALA A 457 -17.59 3.10 -24.83
N ALA A 458 -18.55 3.12 -25.77
CA ALA A 458 -18.34 3.59 -27.14
C ALA A 458 -18.30 5.13 -27.26
N ILE A 459 -18.69 5.87 -26.23
CA ILE A 459 -18.65 7.33 -26.25
C ILE A 459 -17.19 7.79 -26.31
N ALA A 460 -16.88 8.68 -27.23
CA ALA A 460 -15.54 9.21 -27.49
C ALA A 460 -14.48 8.09 -27.78
N TRP A 461 -14.92 7.00 -28.42
CA TRP A 461 -14.07 5.82 -28.65
C TRP A 461 -12.79 6.14 -29.43
N ASP A 462 -12.88 7.00 -30.47
CA ASP A 462 -11.77 7.40 -31.34
C ASP A 462 -11.22 8.79 -30.99
N ALA A 463 -11.51 9.29 -29.80
CA ALA A 463 -11.05 10.60 -29.38
C ALA A 463 -9.55 10.61 -29.06
N SER A 464 -8.90 11.73 -29.32
CA SER A 464 -7.54 12.06 -28.90
C SER A 464 -7.59 13.33 -28.03
N PRO A 465 -7.03 13.31 -26.81
CA PRO A 465 -6.41 12.18 -26.10
C PRO A 465 -7.36 11.00 -25.88
N VAL A 466 -6.79 9.84 -25.57
CA VAL A 466 -7.49 8.55 -25.51
C VAL A 466 -8.59 8.53 -24.44
N SER A 467 -9.78 8.00 -24.80
CA SER A 467 -10.80 7.77 -23.77
C SER A 467 -10.43 6.60 -22.83
N THR A 468 -10.83 6.70 -21.57
CA THR A 468 -10.51 5.68 -20.55
C THR A 468 -11.07 4.30 -20.92
N ALA A 469 -12.28 4.25 -21.49
CA ALA A 469 -12.89 3.00 -21.91
C ALA A 469 -12.11 2.34 -23.08
N ARG A 470 -11.64 3.14 -24.05
CA ARG A 470 -10.81 2.65 -25.15
C ARG A 470 -9.49 2.08 -24.63
N LEU A 471 -8.75 2.81 -23.78
CA LEU A 471 -7.51 2.36 -23.16
C LEU A 471 -7.68 0.99 -22.49
N VAL A 472 -8.71 0.86 -21.65
CA VAL A 472 -8.98 -0.35 -20.90
C VAL A 472 -9.29 -1.55 -21.80
N MET A 473 -10.03 -1.34 -22.88
CA MET A 473 -10.40 -2.42 -23.82
C MET A 473 -9.25 -2.82 -24.73
N GLU A 474 -8.42 -1.87 -25.16
CA GLU A 474 -7.20 -2.19 -25.94
C GLU A 474 -6.21 -2.98 -25.09
N LEU A 475 -6.06 -2.60 -23.81
CA LEU A 475 -5.22 -3.32 -22.87
C LEU A 475 -5.72 -4.76 -22.70
N TRP A 476 -7.01 -4.93 -22.40
CA TRP A 476 -7.60 -6.27 -22.22
C TRP A 476 -7.48 -7.14 -23.46
N ALA A 477 -7.69 -6.58 -24.65
CA ALA A 477 -7.56 -7.32 -25.90
C ALA A 477 -6.18 -7.99 -26.10
N GLN A 478 -5.11 -7.41 -25.52
CA GLN A 478 -3.74 -7.93 -25.61
C GLN A 478 -3.37 -8.89 -24.47
N ILE A 479 -4.12 -8.92 -23.35
CA ILE A 479 -3.80 -9.75 -22.19
C ILE A 479 -4.82 -10.85 -21.90
N LYS A 480 -5.98 -10.85 -22.56
CA LYS A 480 -7.13 -11.73 -22.27
C LYS A 480 -6.82 -13.22 -22.31
N ASP A 481 -5.84 -13.63 -23.09
CA ASP A 481 -5.44 -15.02 -23.28
C ASP A 481 -4.28 -15.43 -22.35
N LEU A 482 -3.88 -14.55 -21.41
CA LEU A 482 -2.88 -14.79 -20.37
C LEU A 482 -3.57 -15.09 -19.04
N ASP A 483 -2.84 -15.71 -18.10
CA ASP A 483 -3.26 -15.72 -16.69
C ASP A 483 -2.91 -14.35 -16.06
N TRP A 484 -3.77 -13.39 -16.26
CA TRP A 484 -3.55 -11.98 -15.92
C TRP A 484 -4.07 -11.63 -14.54
N SER A 485 -3.44 -10.62 -13.92
CA SER A 485 -3.85 -10.02 -12.66
C SER A 485 -3.78 -8.50 -12.76
N LEU A 486 -4.91 -7.81 -12.57
CA LEU A 486 -4.96 -6.36 -12.40
C LEU A 486 -4.57 -6.05 -10.96
N VAL A 487 -3.29 -5.72 -10.76
CA VAL A 487 -2.68 -5.62 -9.42
C VAL A 487 -2.97 -4.29 -8.72
N ALA A 488 -3.14 -3.20 -9.49
CA ALA A 488 -3.71 -1.95 -9.00
C ALA A 488 -4.39 -1.19 -10.13
N SER A 489 -5.42 -0.46 -9.80
CA SER A 489 -6.13 0.47 -10.69
C SER A 489 -6.63 1.64 -9.84
N GLU A 490 -5.69 2.40 -9.30
CA GLU A 490 -6.00 3.56 -8.49
C GLU A 490 -6.29 4.78 -9.37
N GLY A 491 -7.09 5.69 -8.83
CA GLY A 491 -7.53 6.88 -9.54
C GLY A 491 -8.82 6.71 -10.34
N ASN A 492 -9.12 7.72 -11.15
CA ASN A 492 -10.42 7.87 -11.81
C ASN A 492 -10.54 7.11 -13.15
N VAL A 493 -10.11 5.85 -13.21
CA VAL A 493 -10.42 5.01 -14.38
C VAL A 493 -11.91 4.64 -14.48
N SER A 494 -12.77 5.28 -13.70
CA SER A 494 -14.24 5.15 -13.68
C SER A 494 -14.71 3.70 -13.56
N PHE A 495 -13.91 2.85 -12.92
CA PHE A 495 -14.15 1.40 -12.80
C PHE A 495 -14.38 0.68 -14.14
N TRP A 496 -13.87 1.22 -15.25
CA TRP A 496 -14.03 0.59 -16.55
C TRP A 496 -13.50 -0.85 -16.61
N PRO A 497 -12.35 -1.22 -15.99
CA PRO A 497 -11.94 -2.62 -15.95
C PRO A 497 -13.02 -3.51 -15.33
N ASN A 498 -13.57 -3.14 -14.15
CA ASN A 498 -14.60 -3.92 -13.46
C ASN A 498 -15.92 -4.03 -14.22
N ARG A 499 -16.20 -3.07 -15.12
CA ARG A 499 -17.40 -3.08 -15.96
C ARG A 499 -17.24 -3.90 -17.24
N LEU A 500 -16.02 -3.94 -17.80
CA LEU A 500 -15.77 -4.46 -19.14
C LEU A 500 -15.03 -5.80 -19.15
N TRP A 501 -14.09 -6.03 -18.21
CA TRP A 501 -13.30 -7.25 -18.18
C TRP A 501 -14.05 -8.40 -17.48
N PRO A 502 -13.85 -9.65 -17.96
CA PRO A 502 -14.44 -10.84 -17.32
C PRO A 502 -13.64 -11.25 -16.08
N MET A 503 -13.75 -10.48 -15.01
CA MET A 503 -13.09 -10.79 -13.74
C MET A 503 -13.85 -11.89 -13.02
N GLU A 504 -13.27 -13.09 -12.95
CA GLU A 504 -13.90 -14.30 -12.41
C GLU A 504 -13.04 -14.98 -11.35
N GLN A 505 -11.71 -14.82 -11.44
CA GLN A 505 -10.77 -15.43 -10.51
C GLN A 505 -10.38 -14.44 -9.41
N HIS A 506 -10.02 -14.95 -8.24
CA HIS A 506 -9.63 -14.13 -7.08
C HIS A 506 -8.47 -13.18 -7.40
N HIS A 507 -7.51 -13.62 -8.22
CA HIS A 507 -6.36 -12.82 -8.61
C HIS A 507 -6.61 -11.87 -9.80
N HIS A 508 -7.77 -11.92 -10.46
CA HIS A 508 -8.05 -11.01 -11.57
C HIS A 508 -8.13 -9.55 -11.13
N TRP A 509 -8.45 -9.30 -9.88
CA TRP A 509 -8.44 -7.94 -9.33
C TRP A 509 -8.13 -7.95 -7.83
N LEU A 510 -7.05 -7.25 -7.44
CA LEU A 510 -6.59 -7.26 -6.06
C LEU A 510 -7.26 -6.18 -5.17
N GLY A 511 -8.20 -5.39 -5.71
CA GLY A 511 -8.91 -4.36 -4.95
C GLY A 511 -8.12 -3.06 -4.83
N ARG A 512 -8.54 -2.23 -3.87
CA ARG A 512 -8.03 -0.88 -3.62
C ARG A 512 -7.12 -0.83 -2.40
N SER A 513 -6.57 0.36 -2.12
CA SER A 513 -5.71 0.63 -0.96
C SER A 513 -6.40 0.53 0.41
N GLY A 514 -7.72 0.66 0.44
CA GLY A 514 -8.51 0.69 1.68
C GLY A 514 -8.61 2.07 2.31
N GLY A 515 -7.51 2.76 2.53
CA GLY A 515 -7.48 4.11 3.11
C GLY A 515 -7.54 5.24 2.10
N TYR A 516 -7.52 4.92 0.81
CA TYR A 516 -7.47 5.89 -0.29
C TYR A 516 -6.31 6.89 -0.21
N GLY A 517 -5.27 6.57 0.56
CA GLY A 517 -4.04 7.34 0.61
C GLY A 517 -3.28 7.21 -0.70
N VAL A 518 -2.95 8.35 -1.30
CA VAL A 518 -2.21 8.43 -2.56
C VAL A 518 -0.77 7.92 -2.36
N GLY A 519 -0.15 7.39 -3.41
CA GLY A 519 1.16 6.75 -3.36
C GLY A 519 1.11 5.22 -3.25
N TYR A 520 -0.06 4.64 -3.12
CA TYR A 520 -0.27 3.19 -3.00
C TYR A 520 -0.05 2.43 -4.32
N GLY A 521 -0.52 2.98 -5.44
CA GLY A 521 -0.70 2.24 -6.70
C GLY A 521 0.57 1.57 -7.21
N ALA A 522 1.66 2.31 -7.36
CA ALA A 522 2.91 1.79 -7.89
C ALA A 522 3.61 0.81 -6.94
N PRO A 523 3.82 1.12 -5.63
CA PRO A 523 4.42 0.17 -4.70
C PRO A 523 3.64 -1.13 -4.56
N ALA A 524 2.32 -1.05 -4.40
CA ALA A 524 1.47 -2.25 -4.31
C ALA A 524 1.52 -3.09 -5.60
N SER A 525 1.57 -2.43 -6.77
CA SER A 525 1.72 -3.13 -8.05
C SER A 525 3.02 -3.91 -8.14
N VAL A 526 4.14 -3.31 -7.71
CA VAL A 526 5.46 -3.98 -7.71
C VAL A 526 5.47 -5.16 -6.73
N GLY A 527 4.91 -4.99 -5.52
CA GLY A 527 4.79 -6.07 -4.55
C GLY A 527 3.91 -7.23 -5.02
N ALA A 528 2.76 -6.92 -5.62
CA ALA A 528 1.89 -7.94 -6.20
C ALA A 528 2.52 -8.62 -7.42
N ALA A 529 3.25 -7.88 -8.26
CA ALA A 529 3.98 -8.45 -9.39
C ALA A 529 5.12 -9.37 -8.94
N LEU A 530 5.79 -9.05 -7.82
CA LEU A 530 6.76 -9.95 -7.20
C LEU A 530 6.12 -11.29 -6.81
N ALA A 531 4.94 -11.27 -6.19
CA ALA A 531 4.20 -12.48 -5.88
C ALA A 531 3.75 -13.24 -7.13
N ASN A 532 3.19 -12.52 -8.09
CA ASN A 532 2.70 -13.11 -9.35
C ASN A 532 3.82 -13.70 -10.21
N ARG A 533 5.03 -13.11 -10.19
CA ARG A 533 6.22 -13.71 -10.83
C ARG A 533 6.43 -15.14 -10.35
N ASP A 534 6.36 -15.36 -9.04
CA ASP A 534 6.55 -16.67 -8.44
C ASP A 534 5.36 -17.62 -8.68
N LEU A 535 4.17 -17.06 -8.94
CA LEU A 535 2.94 -17.80 -9.24
C LEU A 535 2.70 -18.01 -10.75
N GLY A 536 3.59 -17.49 -11.62
CA GLY A 536 3.48 -17.61 -13.07
C GLY A 536 2.39 -16.76 -13.72
N ARG A 537 1.93 -15.68 -13.05
CA ARG A 537 0.86 -14.79 -13.50
C ARG A 537 1.39 -13.52 -14.15
N PHE A 538 0.67 -13.01 -15.13
CA PHE A 538 0.98 -11.74 -15.80
C PHE A 538 0.38 -10.56 -15.04
N SER A 539 1.23 -9.69 -14.52
CA SER A 539 0.80 -8.51 -13.75
C SER A 539 0.60 -7.29 -14.63
N VAL A 540 -0.54 -6.63 -14.47
CA VAL A 540 -0.85 -5.36 -15.11
C VAL A 540 -1.35 -4.34 -14.08
N SER A 541 -0.89 -3.09 -14.19
CA SER A 541 -1.33 -1.96 -13.38
C SER A 541 -1.82 -0.84 -14.27
N ILE A 542 -2.92 -0.20 -13.89
CA ILE A 542 -3.37 1.07 -14.48
C ILE A 542 -3.07 2.13 -13.43
N GLN A 543 -2.08 2.97 -13.71
CA GLN A 543 -1.49 3.90 -12.77
C GLN A 543 -1.88 5.34 -13.10
N SER A 544 -2.38 6.09 -12.11
CA SER A 544 -2.62 7.51 -12.31
C SER A 544 -1.35 8.34 -12.17
N ASP A 545 -1.33 9.47 -12.87
CA ASP A 545 -0.18 10.37 -12.99
C ASP A 545 0.26 10.93 -11.62
N GLY A 546 -0.63 11.56 -10.89
CA GLY A 546 -0.32 12.13 -9.58
C GLY A 546 0.08 11.08 -8.54
N ASP A 547 -0.59 9.92 -8.52
CA ASP A 547 -0.30 8.85 -7.55
C ASP A 547 1.13 8.28 -7.69
N LEU A 548 1.62 8.11 -8.92
CA LEU A 548 2.99 7.62 -9.15
C LEU A 548 4.04 8.54 -8.52
N MET A 549 3.80 9.85 -8.50
CA MET A 549 4.80 10.83 -8.05
C MET A 549 5.01 10.86 -6.53
N TYR A 550 4.19 10.16 -5.75
CA TYR A 550 4.41 10.03 -4.30
C TYR A 550 5.58 9.11 -3.97
N ALA A 551 5.72 7.99 -4.68
CA ALA A 551 6.77 7.00 -4.42
C ALA A 551 7.38 6.44 -5.73
N PRO A 552 7.84 7.28 -6.67
CA PRO A 552 8.31 6.85 -8.00
C PRO A 552 9.57 5.98 -7.94
N GLY A 553 10.35 6.07 -6.86
CA GLY A 553 11.55 5.26 -6.65
C GLY A 553 11.31 3.76 -6.67
N VAL A 554 10.07 3.30 -6.48
CA VAL A 554 9.73 1.88 -6.57
C VAL A 554 9.93 1.31 -7.99
N LEU A 555 9.92 2.14 -9.02
CA LEU A 555 10.25 1.73 -10.38
C LEU A 555 11.68 1.19 -10.45
N TRP A 556 12.64 1.88 -9.83
CA TRP A 556 14.01 1.40 -9.72
C TRP A 556 14.09 0.04 -8.99
N THR A 557 13.36 -0.11 -7.89
CA THR A 557 13.28 -1.36 -7.13
C THR A 557 12.80 -2.52 -8.01
N ALA A 558 11.76 -2.30 -8.82
CA ALA A 558 11.24 -3.31 -9.74
C ALA A 558 12.28 -3.74 -10.78
N ALA A 559 12.98 -2.78 -11.40
CA ALA A 559 14.05 -3.06 -12.38
C ALA A 559 15.22 -3.79 -11.73
N ARG A 560 15.69 -3.31 -10.56
CA ARG A 560 16.80 -3.90 -9.79
C ARG A 560 16.57 -5.37 -9.47
N HIS A 561 15.35 -5.71 -9.06
CA HIS A 561 14.99 -7.06 -8.62
C HIS A 561 14.28 -7.89 -9.71
N LYS A 562 14.30 -7.40 -10.96
CA LYS A 562 13.73 -8.09 -12.13
C LYS A 562 12.28 -8.54 -11.88
N ILE A 563 11.45 -7.59 -11.46
CA ILE A 563 10.03 -7.83 -11.19
C ILE A 563 9.24 -7.45 -12.46
N PRO A 564 8.68 -8.43 -13.20
CA PRO A 564 7.95 -8.15 -14.43
C PRO A 564 6.59 -7.54 -14.14
N LEU A 565 6.34 -6.36 -14.67
CA LEU A 565 5.09 -5.62 -14.49
C LEU A 565 4.81 -4.78 -15.73
N LEU A 566 3.60 -4.84 -16.26
CA LEU A 566 3.10 -3.88 -17.23
C LEU A 566 2.38 -2.75 -16.49
N ALA A 567 3.00 -1.57 -16.43
CA ALA A 567 2.36 -0.35 -15.92
C ALA A 567 1.84 0.49 -17.10
N VAL A 568 0.57 0.85 -17.06
CA VAL A 568 -0.07 1.73 -18.05
C VAL A 568 -0.51 2.99 -17.34
N MET A 569 0.13 4.12 -17.66
CA MET A 569 -0.26 5.42 -17.10
C MET A 569 -1.60 5.87 -17.69
N HIS A 570 -2.55 6.10 -16.84
CA HIS A 570 -3.73 6.90 -17.13
C HIS A 570 -3.37 8.36 -16.84
N ASN A 571 -2.67 8.97 -17.81
CA ASN A 571 -2.13 10.32 -17.67
C ASN A 571 -3.16 11.34 -18.17
N ASN A 572 -3.99 11.82 -17.27
CA ASN A 572 -4.96 12.88 -17.51
C ASN A 572 -4.44 14.28 -17.12
N ARG A 573 -3.18 14.37 -16.69
CA ARG A 573 -2.42 15.57 -16.35
C ARG A 573 -3.03 16.42 -15.23
N GLY A 574 -3.63 15.75 -14.23
CA GLY A 574 -4.18 16.49 -13.11
C GLY A 574 -4.87 15.65 -12.05
N TYR A 575 -5.10 16.28 -10.92
CA TYR A 575 -5.89 15.75 -9.81
C TYR A 575 -7.39 15.95 -10.07
N HIS A 576 -7.96 15.20 -11.00
CA HIS A 576 -9.32 15.44 -11.48
C HIS A 576 -10.43 15.20 -10.44
N GLN A 577 -10.19 14.46 -9.40
CA GLN A 577 -11.11 14.39 -8.26
C GLN A 577 -11.19 15.74 -7.56
N GLU A 578 -10.04 16.38 -7.35
CA GLU A 578 -9.96 17.71 -6.75
C GLU A 578 -10.58 18.79 -7.65
N VAL A 579 -10.39 18.68 -8.96
CA VAL A 579 -11.12 19.52 -9.95
C VAL A 579 -12.61 19.51 -9.66
N MET A 580 -13.19 18.32 -9.47
CA MET A 580 -14.63 18.20 -9.21
C MET A 580 -15.05 18.77 -7.86
N HIS A 581 -14.24 18.57 -6.82
CA HIS A 581 -14.54 19.12 -5.50
C HIS A 581 -14.53 20.64 -5.54
N VAL A 582 -13.51 21.25 -6.16
CA VAL A 582 -13.40 22.70 -6.31
C VAL A 582 -14.57 23.27 -7.13
N GLN A 583 -14.89 22.64 -8.27
CA GLN A 583 -16.01 23.08 -9.12
C GLN A 583 -17.35 22.98 -8.38
N ARG A 584 -17.60 21.86 -7.69
CA ARG A 584 -18.83 21.68 -6.91
C ARG A 584 -18.99 22.76 -5.85
N LEU A 585 -17.93 23.04 -5.09
CA LEU A 585 -17.96 24.03 -4.02
C LEU A 585 -18.11 25.45 -4.58
N ALA A 586 -17.46 25.77 -5.68
CA ALA A 586 -17.64 27.06 -6.37
C ALA A 586 -19.08 27.25 -6.84
N ASN A 587 -19.67 26.22 -7.47
CA ASN A 587 -21.08 26.26 -7.91
C ASN A 587 -22.02 26.44 -6.72
N PHE A 588 -21.81 25.73 -5.62
CA PHE A 588 -22.58 25.87 -4.40
C PHE A 588 -22.53 27.30 -3.84
N ARG A 589 -21.36 27.95 -3.93
CA ARG A 589 -21.15 29.33 -3.49
C ARG A 589 -21.49 30.39 -4.54
N ASN A 590 -22.08 29.99 -5.65
CA ASN A 590 -22.38 30.86 -6.80
C ASN A 590 -21.16 31.67 -7.26
N ARG A 591 -20.02 30.99 -7.37
CA ARG A 591 -18.74 31.56 -7.82
C ARG A 591 -18.32 30.93 -9.14
N VAL A 592 -17.64 31.70 -9.97
CA VAL A 592 -16.92 31.16 -11.12
C VAL A 592 -15.59 30.59 -10.64
N VAL A 593 -15.29 29.36 -11.05
CA VAL A 593 -14.01 28.75 -10.77
C VAL A 593 -12.91 29.50 -11.50
N ASN A 594 -11.85 29.88 -10.79
CA ASN A 594 -10.70 30.48 -11.41
C ASN A 594 -9.86 29.39 -12.09
N LEU A 595 -9.84 29.43 -13.41
CA LEU A 595 -9.11 28.49 -14.26
C LEU A 595 -7.70 29.00 -14.52
N GLY A 596 -6.73 28.10 -14.53
CA GLY A 596 -5.40 28.37 -15.03
C GLY A 596 -5.36 28.49 -16.57
N ASN A 597 -4.18 28.70 -17.11
CA ASN A 597 -3.96 28.76 -18.57
C ASN A 597 -4.33 27.45 -19.30
N ASP A 598 -4.31 26.35 -18.58
CA ASP A 598 -4.64 24.97 -18.99
C ASP A 598 -6.14 24.66 -18.92
N MET A 599 -6.97 25.65 -18.58
CA MET A 599 -8.41 25.52 -18.38
C MET A 599 -8.82 24.58 -17.23
N SER A 600 -7.90 24.24 -16.33
CA SER A 600 -8.16 23.54 -15.08
C SER A 600 -8.23 24.49 -13.88
N PRO A 601 -8.96 24.18 -12.82
CA PRO A 601 -8.90 24.98 -11.60
C PRO A 601 -7.48 25.11 -11.08
N LEU A 602 -7.07 26.32 -10.71
CA LEU A 602 -5.74 26.58 -10.19
C LEU A 602 -5.38 25.64 -9.04
N GLY A 603 -4.18 25.05 -9.12
CA GLY A 603 -3.64 24.12 -8.13
C GLY A 603 -4.03 22.65 -8.32
N THR A 604 -4.70 22.30 -9.42
CA THR A 604 -5.14 20.91 -9.68
C THR A 604 -4.50 20.26 -10.91
N SER A 605 -3.85 21.03 -11.79
CA SER A 605 -3.18 20.49 -12.98
C SER A 605 -1.74 20.00 -12.68
N ILE A 606 -1.29 19.01 -13.45
CA ILE A 606 0.07 18.48 -13.48
C ILE A 606 0.62 18.64 -14.92
N GLU A 607 0.61 19.85 -15.39
CA GLU A 607 1.08 20.23 -16.72
C GLU A 607 1.81 21.58 -16.68
N ASN A 608 2.48 21.91 -17.75
CA ASN A 608 3.29 23.14 -17.87
C ASN A 608 4.41 23.30 -16.80
N PRO A 609 5.39 22.34 -16.71
CA PRO A 609 5.69 21.32 -17.72
C PRO A 609 4.96 19.99 -17.51
N ASP A 610 4.71 19.26 -18.61
CA ASP A 610 4.23 17.89 -18.55
C ASP A 610 5.31 16.96 -18.00
N ILE A 611 4.90 16.00 -17.16
CA ILE A 611 5.81 14.95 -16.68
C ILE A 611 5.90 13.85 -17.74
N GLU A 612 7.11 13.59 -18.22
CA GLU A 612 7.39 12.55 -19.20
C GLU A 612 7.61 11.20 -18.49
N TYR A 613 6.54 10.57 -18.01
CA TYR A 613 6.61 9.33 -17.22
C TYR A 613 7.36 8.19 -17.90
N HIS A 614 7.35 8.11 -19.22
CA HIS A 614 8.15 7.13 -19.96
C HIS A 614 9.65 7.39 -19.79
N LYS A 615 10.13 8.65 -19.85
CA LYS A 615 11.52 8.98 -19.59
C LYS A 615 11.91 8.76 -18.12
N LEU A 616 11.00 9.05 -17.19
CA LEU A 616 11.19 8.75 -15.78
C LEU A 616 11.41 7.24 -15.57
N ALA A 617 10.58 6.41 -16.19
CA ALA A 617 10.70 4.96 -16.11
C ALA A 617 11.99 4.45 -16.80
N GLU A 618 12.35 4.97 -17.96
CA GLU A 618 13.61 4.65 -18.66
C GLU A 618 14.83 4.97 -17.79
N SER A 619 14.86 6.13 -17.11
CA SER A 619 15.94 6.50 -16.19
C SER A 619 16.11 5.55 -15.01
N MET A 620 15.06 4.78 -14.68
CA MET A 620 15.02 3.78 -13.61
C MET A 620 15.15 2.34 -14.12
N GLY A 621 15.49 2.15 -15.40
CA GLY A 621 15.80 0.84 -15.97
C GLY A 621 14.60 0.07 -16.54
N TRP A 622 13.45 0.71 -16.76
CA TRP A 622 12.30 0.12 -17.43
C TRP A 622 12.39 0.28 -18.94
N TRP A 623 11.81 -0.64 -19.66
CA TRP A 623 11.41 -0.35 -21.03
C TRP A 623 10.16 0.55 -20.99
N ALA A 624 10.16 1.64 -21.73
CA ALA A 624 8.98 2.52 -21.71
C ALA A 624 8.70 3.13 -23.09
N LYS A 625 7.45 3.60 -23.27
CA LYS A 625 7.01 4.27 -24.49
C LYS A 625 5.93 5.32 -24.17
N GLY A 626 6.02 6.47 -24.85
CA GLY A 626 5.03 7.56 -24.73
C GLY A 626 5.57 8.92 -25.16
N PRO A 627 4.75 9.98 -25.04
CA PRO A 627 3.34 9.92 -24.73
C PRO A 627 2.49 9.39 -25.89
N ILE A 628 1.59 8.47 -25.62
CA ILE A 628 0.62 7.93 -26.59
C ILE A 628 -0.65 8.76 -26.48
N LYS A 629 -1.03 9.44 -27.57
CA LYS A 629 -2.20 10.36 -27.63
C LYS A 629 -3.28 9.85 -28.57
N ASP A 630 -2.88 9.16 -29.63
CA ASP A 630 -3.79 8.60 -30.62
C ASP A 630 -4.18 7.16 -30.24
N PRO A 631 -5.48 6.83 -30.18
CA PRO A 631 -5.94 5.47 -29.89
C PRO A 631 -5.44 4.41 -30.88
N ALA A 632 -5.07 4.78 -32.12
CA ALA A 632 -4.52 3.85 -33.10
C ALA A 632 -3.13 3.30 -32.70
N ASP A 633 -2.36 4.08 -31.90
CA ASP A 633 -1.03 3.70 -31.44
C ASP A 633 -1.06 2.75 -30.21
N LEU A 634 -2.21 2.58 -29.55
CA LEU A 634 -2.33 1.79 -28.34
C LEU A 634 -1.99 0.30 -28.55
N ALA A 635 -2.68 -0.35 -29.47
CA ALA A 635 -2.53 -1.78 -29.66
C ALA A 635 -1.08 -2.19 -30.03
N PRO A 636 -0.37 -1.49 -30.96
CA PRO A 636 1.03 -1.77 -31.24
C PRO A 636 1.94 -1.58 -30.01
N ALA A 637 1.73 -0.50 -29.25
CA ALA A 637 2.53 -0.20 -28.07
C ALA A 637 2.32 -1.24 -26.95
N ILE A 638 1.07 -1.60 -26.68
CA ILE A 638 0.73 -2.62 -25.68
C ILE A 638 1.33 -3.98 -26.04
N ARG A 639 1.27 -4.41 -27.32
CA ARG A 639 1.90 -5.67 -27.76
C ARG A 639 3.41 -5.67 -27.50
N GLN A 640 4.10 -4.58 -27.78
CA GLN A 640 5.54 -4.44 -27.49
C GLN A 640 5.80 -4.56 -25.98
N ALA A 641 5.04 -3.83 -25.16
CA ALA A 641 5.18 -3.86 -23.71
C ALA A 641 4.88 -5.25 -23.12
N VAL A 642 3.84 -5.94 -23.60
CA VAL A 642 3.53 -7.34 -23.22
C VAL A 642 4.69 -8.28 -23.54
N ALA A 643 5.33 -8.14 -24.70
CA ALA A 643 6.48 -8.95 -25.07
C ALA A 643 7.67 -8.71 -24.11
N VAL A 644 7.93 -7.47 -23.74
CA VAL A 644 8.97 -7.09 -22.76
C VAL A 644 8.69 -7.72 -21.39
N VAL A 645 7.46 -7.60 -20.89
CA VAL A 645 7.10 -8.15 -19.57
C VAL A 645 7.20 -9.68 -19.58
N LYS A 646 6.82 -10.34 -20.68
CA LYS A 646 6.99 -11.80 -20.86
C LYS A 646 8.46 -12.23 -20.90
N SER A 647 9.38 -11.33 -21.24
CA SER A 647 10.83 -11.61 -21.15
C SER A 647 11.40 -11.44 -19.73
N GLY A 648 10.56 -11.07 -18.75
CA GLY A 648 10.96 -10.90 -17.35
C GLY A 648 11.39 -9.48 -16.97
N GLN A 649 11.12 -8.48 -17.82
CA GLN A 649 11.45 -7.08 -17.57
C GLN A 649 10.18 -6.25 -17.32
N PRO A 650 10.26 -5.18 -16.50
CA PRO A 650 9.14 -4.27 -16.34
C PRO A 650 8.99 -3.34 -17.56
N ALA A 651 7.75 -2.96 -17.88
CA ALA A 651 7.42 -2.06 -18.97
C ALA A 651 6.40 -1.01 -18.57
N LEU A 652 6.58 0.24 -19.02
CA LEU A 652 5.66 1.35 -18.77
C LEU A 652 5.20 1.98 -20.08
N LEU A 653 3.89 2.20 -20.21
CA LEU A 653 3.28 2.99 -21.28
C LEU A 653 2.74 4.29 -20.70
N ASN A 654 3.21 5.44 -21.20
CA ASN A 654 2.64 6.74 -20.85
C ASN A 654 1.52 7.08 -21.83
N VAL A 655 0.27 6.93 -21.44
CA VAL A 655 -0.89 7.20 -22.28
C VAL A 655 -1.58 8.49 -21.81
N TRP A 656 -1.67 9.46 -22.68
CA TRP A 656 -2.48 10.65 -22.43
C TRP A 656 -3.95 10.31 -22.60
N THR A 657 -4.72 10.57 -21.55
CA THR A 657 -6.14 10.26 -21.52
C THR A 657 -6.99 11.50 -21.35
N GLN A 658 -8.25 11.36 -21.71
CA GLN A 658 -9.27 12.30 -21.28
C GLN A 658 -9.42 12.22 -19.75
N PRO A 659 -9.94 13.26 -19.11
CA PRO A 659 -10.09 13.33 -17.66
C PRO A 659 -10.83 12.13 -17.05
N ARG A 660 -11.83 11.62 -17.76
CA ARG A 660 -12.66 10.50 -17.33
C ARG A 660 -13.14 9.63 -18.48
#